data_bfff7e3c327a4812ade3def2ba496461
#
_entry.id   bfff7e3c327a4812ade3def2ba496461
#
_cell.length_a   1.000
_cell.length_b   1.000
_cell.length_c   1.000
_cell.angle_alpha   90.00
_cell.angle_beta   90.00
_cell.angle_gamma   90.00
#
_symmetry.space_group_name_H-M   'P 1'
#
loop_
_entity.id
_entity.type
_entity.pdbx_description
1 polymer ?
#
loop_
_entity_poly.entity_id
_entity_poly.type
_entity_poly.pdbx_seq_one_letter_code
_entity_poly.pdbx_strand_id
1 'polypeptide(L)'
;MKSEENFERSPYLEEHKGDPVKWNIWSDSLFEMAKKVDKPLFITIGYSTCHWCHVIQKESFRDQEISRIINENYIPVVVDREERPDIDSFYMHVSQIMNGSGGWPLNVIAMPDGRPFQVFTYLPARETGGNGGMEGILRAISDIWKSERGRIIEAADQVSSITLVPEKELEGEIRFEDSLEILQNMYDRKNGGFGDQPKFPNFPYILFLMKYMHSKKIKNLSYLVEKTLRNMRNGGIYDQVGYGLHRYSTDSEWKIPHFEKMLYDQAMTIEAYTQYYRFSGDNSFLEVAGEIVEFVNREMKNPDGFYDSGLDADFEGNEGYYYTWTDDELKEEFDEETRKKIEESYYFDRDMENRIVLRRRELFNVSRDKVKSLKELNGIILKVRNERGTPKKDDKAILAWNAMLLSSMLSYSITMQMKGIDEIVDTSRRLMKSFSSGSKLYRTVRKGSKGVEALLEDYAYYISLMLDLYEATGEKEFLSEALEKMNIVKEKFLDKMEGGFYSSPEGELKTITRNKDRLDIIYPSGESVLYDVLERLFLITGAEEFREFADSIFHSRRNEMLRNPLSSVYLLSSLVSKGKEMKIEIPDKLRKDLLSEIGRRYIPNVLVVPGSEFIQICDDKSCKFKGNDLKEAIDFITKGN
;
A
#
# COMPACT_ATOMS: atom_id res chain seq x y z
N MET A 1 -9.34 14.25 -30.10
CA MET A 1 -8.12 13.43 -30.09
C MET A 1 -7.36 13.48 -28.77
N LYS A 2 -7.02 14.65 -28.16
CA LYS A 2 -6.33 14.70 -26.85
C LYS A 2 -7.16 14.18 -25.64
N SER A 3 -8.49 14.09 -25.71
CA SER A 3 -9.34 13.61 -24.61
C SER A 3 -9.46 12.09 -24.53
N GLU A 4 -9.30 11.37 -25.62
CA GLU A 4 -9.43 9.90 -25.66
C GLU A 4 -8.17 9.19 -25.13
N GLU A 5 -6.98 9.73 -25.43
CA GLU A 5 -5.69 9.19 -24.94
C GLU A 5 -5.58 9.21 -23.40
N ASN A 6 -6.30 10.14 -22.74
CA ASN A 6 -6.25 10.24 -21.28
C ASN A 6 -7.05 9.15 -20.54
N PHE A 7 -8.10 8.58 -21.14
CA PHE A 7 -8.87 7.49 -20.53
C PHE A 7 -8.11 6.16 -20.56
N GLU A 8 -7.28 5.92 -21.58
CA GLU A 8 -6.55 4.66 -21.75
C GLU A 8 -5.36 4.48 -20.80
N ARG A 9 -4.98 5.52 -20.05
CA ARG A 9 -3.88 5.45 -19.09
C ARG A 9 -4.21 4.63 -17.82
N SER A 10 -5.49 4.47 -17.50
CA SER A 10 -5.99 3.72 -16.35
C SER A 10 -7.12 2.79 -16.78
N PRO A 11 -7.14 1.51 -16.35
CA PRO A 11 -8.27 0.61 -16.58
C PRO A 11 -9.58 1.17 -16.01
N TYR A 12 -9.55 1.77 -14.82
CA TYR A 12 -10.73 2.36 -14.21
C TYR A 12 -11.34 3.49 -15.05
N LEU A 13 -10.51 4.39 -15.57
CA LEU A 13 -10.98 5.45 -16.46
C LEU A 13 -11.53 4.85 -17.76
N GLU A 14 -10.83 3.86 -18.33
CA GLU A 14 -11.22 3.19 -19.58
C GLU A 14 -12.59 2.50 -19.47
N GLU A 15 -12.91 1.90 -18.32
CA GLU A 15 -14.21 1.28 -18.01
C GLU A 15 -15.38 2.27 -18.09
N HIS A 16 -15.14 3.52 -17.71
CA HIS A 16 -16.13 4.58 -17.73
C HIS A 16 -16.32 5.26 -19.10
N LYS A 17 -15.44 4.96 -20.07
CA LYS A 17 -15.52 5.54 -21.44
C LYS A 17 -16.83 5.18 -22.16
N GLY A 18 -17.42 4.03 -21.83
CA GLY A 18 -18.66 3.54 -22.44
C GLY A 18 -19.95 3.92 -21.70
N ASP A 19 -19.89 4.64 -20.61
CA ASP A 19 -21.08 5.02 -19.83
C ASP A 19 -21.90 6.10 -20.57
N PRO A 20 -23.22 6.13 -20.38
CA PRO A 20 -24.07 7.24 -20.85
C PRO A 20 -23.72 8.58 -20.18
N VAL A 21 -23.10 8.59 -19.01
CA VAL A 21 -22.53 9.76 -18.35
C VAL A 21 -21.34 10.27 -19.13
N LYS A 22 -21.32 11.58 -19.43
CA LYS A 22 -20.24 12.23 -20.20
C LYS A 22 -19.08 12.62 -19.28
N TRP A 23 -18.34 11.63 -18.82
CA TRP A 23 -17.25 11.82 -17.88
C TRP A 23 -16.14 12.73 -18.39
N ASN A 24 -15.64 13.59 -17.52
CA ASN A 24 -14.40 14.36 -17.68
C ASN A 24 -13.32 13.79 -16.76
N ILE A 25 -12.07 13.91 -17.17
CA ILE A 25 -10.91 13.61 -16.34
C ILE A 25 -10.50 14.89 -15.59
N TRP A 26 -10.01 14.74 -14.37
CA TRP A 26 -9.54 15.85 -13.55
C TRP A 26 -8.44 16.66 -14.25
N SER A 27 -8.66 17.96 -14.41
CA SER A 27 -7.75 18.89 -15.10
C SER A 27 -8.07 20.34 -14.76
N ASP A 28 -7.15 21.26 -15.03
CA ASP A 28 -7.39 22.70 -14.85
C ASP A 28 -8.55 23.22 -15.71
N SER A 29 -8.65 22.75 -16.95
CA SER A 29 -9.73 23.14 -17.86
C SER A 29 -11.12 22.74 -17.38
N LEU A 30 -11.22 21.69 -16.54
CA LEU A 30 -12.47 21.26 -15.92
C LEU A 30 -13.06 22.35 -15.02
N PHE A 31 -12.25 22.96 -14.15
CA PHE A 31 -12.69 23.99 -13.22
C PHE A 31 -13.11 25.28 -13.95
N GLU A 32 -12.36 25.64 -14.99
CA GLU A 32 -12.73 26.80 -15.83
C GLU A 32 -14.05 26.56 -16.57
N MET A 33 -14.26 25.34 -17.06
CA MET A 33 -15.53 24.93 -17.68
C MET A 33 -16.68 25.01 -16.68
N ALA A 34 -16.51 24.43 -15.49
CA ALA A 34 -17.54 24.41 -14.45
C ALA A 34 -17.96 25.81 -14.01
N LYS A 35 -16.98 26.71 -13.82
CA LYS A 35 -17.25 28.14 -13.53
C LYS A 35 -18.00 28.82 -14.64
N LYS A 36 -17.61 28.60 -15.91
CA LYS A 36 -18.21 29.23 -17.08
C LYS A 36 -19.68 28.85 -17.29
N VAL A 37 -20.02 27.57 -17.08
CA VAL A 37 -21.40 27.08 -17.26
C VAL A 37 -22.22 27.10 -15.98
N ASP A 38 -21.62 27.49 -14.86
CA ASP A 38 -22.23 27.63 -13.54
C ASP A 38 -22.97 26.35 -13.07
N LYS A 39 -22.29 25.20 -13.16
CA LYS A 39 -22.80 23.91 -12.68
C LYS A 39 -21.91 23.33 -11.60
N PRO A 40 -22.50 22.61 -10.59
CA PRO A 40 -21.71 21.89 -9.60
C PRO A 40 -20.95 20.72 -10.26
N LEU A 41 -19.84 20.32 -9.65
CA LEU A 41 -19.15 19.11 -10.02
C LEU A 41 -19.83 17.89 -9.39
N PHE A 42 -19.96 16.80 -10.14
CA PHE A 42 -20.24 15.47 -9.63
C PHE A 42 -19.01 14.61 -9.84
N ILE A 43 -18.28 14.33 -8.77
CA ILE A 43 -16.99 13.64 -8.79
C ILE A 43 -17.21 12.22 -8.25
N THR A 44 -16.83 11.20 -9.03
CA THR A 44 -16.73 9.84 -8.55
C THR A 44 -15.28 9.39 -8.49
N ILE A 45 -14.87 8.85 -7.35
CA ILE A 45 -13.50 8.40 -7.07
C ILE A 45 -13.55 6.90 -6.77
N GLY A 46 -12.76 6.12 -7.49
CA GLY A 46 -12.71 4.67 -7.34
C GLY A 46 -11.44 4.10 -7.95
N TYR A 47 -11.40 2.80 -8.22
CA TYR A 47 -10.31 2.09 -8.85
C TYR A 47 -10.82 0.80 -9.52
N SER A 48 -10.04 0.23 -10.43
CA SER A 48 -10.50 -0.82 -11.37
C SER A 48 -10.84 -2.15 -10.70
N THR A 49 -10.21 -2.51 -9.58
CA THR A 49 -10.44 -3.79 -8.89
C THR A 49 -11.51 -3.70 -7.79
N CYS A 50 -12.23 -2.56 -7.71
CA CYS A 50 -13.18 -2.25 -6.65
C CYS A 50 -14.59 -2.80 -6.96
N HIS A 51 -15.03 -3.85 -6.28
CA HIS A 51 -16.36 -4.45 -6.44
C HIS A 51 -17.51 -3.43 -6.38
N TRP A 52 -17.58 -2.61 -5.32
CA TRP A 52 -18.69 -1.63 -5.18
C TRP A 52 -18.63 -0.49 -6.22
N CYS A 53 -17.45 -0.23 -6.82
CA CYS A 53 -17.34 0.69 -7.94
C CYS A 53 -17.98 0.11 -9.21
N HIS A 54 -17.82 -1.20 -9.45
CA HIS A 54 -18.52 -1.91 -10.54
C HIS A 54 -20.04 -1.93 -10.31
N VAL A 55 -20.48 -2.15 -9.07
CA VAL A 55 -21.90 -2.17 -8.72
C VAL A 55 -22.54 -0.82 -9.01
N ILE A 56 -21.97 0.29 -8.51
CA ILE A 56 -22.56 1.64 -8.74
C ILE A 56 -22.52 2.03 -10.22
N GLN A 57 -21.47 1.66 -10.95
CA GLN A 57 -21.38 1.89 -12.39
C GLN A 57 -22.52 1.21 -13.12
N LYS A 58 -22.75 -0.08 -12.84
CA LYS A 58 -23.79 -0.90 -13.48
C LYS A 58 -25.20 -0.42 -13.14
N GLU A 59 -25.45 -0.11 -11.87
CA GLU A 59 -26.79 0.25 -11.37
C GLU A 59 -27.18 1.69 -11.63
N SER A 60 -26.21 2.65 -11.45
CA SER A 60 -26.49 4.09 -11.46
C SER A 60 -25.93 4.78 -12.70
N PHE A 61 -24.64 4.61 -13.04
CA PHE A 61 -24.02 5.38 -14.12
C PHE A 61 -24.44 4.89 -15.53
N ARG A 62 -24.93 3.65 -15.64
CA ARG A 62 -25.51 3.10 -16.88
C ARG A 62 -27.05 3.23 -16.94
N ASP A 63 -27.70 3.72 -15.88
CA ASP A 63 -29.12 4.06 -15.91
C ASP A 63 -29.34 5.34 -16.71
N GLN A 64 -30.27 5.29 -17.67
CA GLN A 64 -30.51 6.39 -18.62
C GLN A 64 -31.03 7.66 -17.94
N GLU A 65 -31.87 7.52 -16.91
CA GLU A 65 -32.45 8.68 -16.23
C GLU A 65 -31.45 9.35 -15.31
N ILE A 66 -30.67 8.58 -14.53
CA ILE A 66 -29.60 9.10 -13.66
C ILE A 66 -28.51 9.78 -14.51
N SER A 67 -28.09 9.12 -15.61
CA SER A 67 -27.12 9.68 -16.54
C SER A 67 -27.60 11.00 -17.14
N ARG A 68 -28.87 11.10 -17.49
CA ARG A 68 -29.49 12.34 -18.00
C ARG A 68 -29.43 13.44 -16.94
N ILE A 69 -29.82 13.15 -15.70
CA ILE A 69 -29.78 14.12 -14.59
C ILE A 69 -28.35 14.63 -14.38
N ILE A 70 -27.36 13.73 -14.34
CA ILE A 70 -25.96 14.09 -14.17
C ILE A 70 -25.48 14.99 -15.31
N ASN A 71 -25.71 14.60 -16.56
CA ASN A 71 -25.26 15.35 -17.73
C ASN A 71 -25.91 16.74 -17.86
N GLU A 72 -27.19 16.85 -17.50
CA GLU A 72 -27.93 18.10 -17.61
C GLU A 72 -27.61 19.10 -16.50
N ASN A 73 -27.37 18.62 -15.26
CA ASN A 73 -27.30 19.51 -14.09
C ASN A 73 -25.90 19.60 -13.46
N TYR A 74 -24.98 18.72 -13.80
CA TYR A 74 -23.63 18.64 -13.21
C TYR A 74 -22.56 18.66 -14.29
N ILE A 75 -21.31 18.84 -13.87
CA ILE A 75 -20.12 18.50 -14.62
C ILE A 75 -19.58 17.20 -14.03
N PRO A 76 -19.78 16.07 -14.72
CA PRO A 76 -19.32 14.76 -14.20
C PRO A 76 -17.81 14.60 -14.34
N VAL A 77 -17.19 14.10 -13.29
CA VAL A 77 -15.74 13.89 -13.18
C VAL A 77 -15.47 12.48 -12.65
N VAL A 78 -14.62 11.76 -13.33
CA VAL A 78 -14.13 10.45 -12.86
C VAL A 78 -12.65 10.56 -12.46
N VAL A 79 -12.30 10.00 -11.30
CA VAL A 79 -10.96 10.03 -10.74
C VAL A 79 -10.54 8.61 -10.35
N ASP A 80 -9.44 8.14 -10.92
CA ASP A 80 -8.77 6.95 -10.41
C ASP A 80 -7.94 7.33 -9.18
N ARG A 81 -8.34 6.79 -8.01
CA ARG A 81 -7.64 7.06 -6.74
C ARG A 81 -6.18 6.60 -6.74
N GLU A 82 -5.86 5.61 -7.54
CA GLU A 82 -4.50 5.08 -7.63
C GLU A 82 -3.59 5.96 -8.47
N GLU A 83 -4.15 6.68 -9.45
CA GLU A 83 -3.42 7.74 -10.16
C GLU A 83 -3.37 9.05 -9.36
N ARG A 84 -4.46 9.40 -8.66
CA ARG A 84 -4.62 10.67 -7.95
C ARG A 84 -4.98 10.46 -6.47
N PRO A 85 -4.11 9.80 -5.68
CA PRO A 85 -4.33 9.63 -4.24
C PRO A 85 -4.35 10.96 -3.48
N ASP A 86 -3.77 12.02 -4.03
CA ASP A 86 -3.83 13.38 -3.49
C ASP A 86 -5.25 13.96 -3.50
N ILE A 87 -6.04 13.66 -4.52
CA ILE A 87 -7.46 14.04 -4.61
C ILE A 87 -8.29 13.11 -3.71
N ASP A 88 -8.03 11.82 -3.79
CA ASP A 88 -8.74 10.80 -2.99
C ASP A 88 -8.61 11.09 -1.50
N SER A 89 -7.40 11.28 -0.98
CA SER A 89 -7.15 11.53 0.44
C SER A 89 -7.83 12.81 0.94
N PHE A 90 -7.86 13.88 0.13
CA PHE A 90 -8.57 15.10 0.47
C PHE A 90 -10.07 14.86 0.65
N TYR A 91 -10.75 14.27 -0.35
CA TYR A 91 -12.19 14.04 -0.27
C TYR A 91 -12.57 12.92 0.71
N MET A 92 -11.68 11.93 0.91
CA MET A 92 -11.84 10.89 1.94
C MET A 92 -11.82 11.50 3.34
N HIS A 93 -10.90 12.44 3.60
CA HIS A 93 -10.87 13.21 4.86
C HIS A 93 -12.16 14.00 5.07
N VAL A 94 -12.66 14.65 4.02
CA VAL A 94 -13.97 15.34 4.06
C VAL A 94 -15.10 14.35 4.41
N SER A 95 -15.11 13.16 3.80
CA SER A 95 -16.11 12.12 4.10
C SER A 95 -16.05 11.69 5.58
N GLN A 96 -14.88 11.51 6.12
CA GLN A 96 -14.69 11.18 7.54
C GLN A 96 -15.23 12.27 8.48
N ILE A 97 -14.99 13.53 8.14
CA ILE A 97 -15.50 14.69 8.91
C ILE A 97 -17.04 14.77 8.83
N MET A 98 -17.61 14.64 7.63
CA MET A 98 -19.04 14.82 7.42
C MET A 98 -19.89 13.62 7.86
N ASN A 99 -19.40 12.41 7.61
CA ASN A 99 -20.17 11.16 7.75
C ASN A 99 -19.64 10.24 8.86
N GLY A 100 -18.48 10.55 9.46
CA GLY A 100 -17.81 9.67 10.43
C GLY A 100 -17.14 8.44 9.81
N SER A 101 -17.24 8.25 8.49
CA SER A 101 -16.70 7.10 7.76
C SER A 101 -16.40 7.48 6.30
N GLY A 102 -15.68 6.60 5.60
CA GLY A 102 -15.40 6.74 4.18
C GLY A 102 -15.15 5.38 3.54
N GLY A 103 -15.13 5.34 2.22
CA GLY A 103 -14.91 4.12 1.42
C GLY A 103 -15.12 4.38 -0.05
N TRP A 104 -14.84 3.40 -0.89
CA TRP A 104 -15.03 3.48 -2.33
C TRP A 104 -16.21 2.62 -2.79
N PRO A 105 -16.96 3.11 -3.81
CA PRO A 105 -16.77 4.40 -4.51
C PRO A 105 -17.03 5.59 -3.59
N LEU A 106 -16.24 6.65 -3.75
CA LEU A 106 -16.47 7.92 -3.06
C LEU A 106 -17.07 8.92 -4.05
N ASN A 107 -18.28 9.39 -3.77
CA ASN A 107 -18.99 10.33 -4.61
C ASN A 107 -19.07 11.68 -3.91
N VAL A 108 -18.69 12.74 -4.60
CA VAL A 108 -18.63 14.10 -4.07
C VAL A 108 -19.39 15.06 -4.96
N ILE A 109 -20.23 15.88 -4.36
CA ILE A 109 -20.80 17.03 -5.07
C ILE A 109 -20.12 18.29 -4.54
N ALA A 110 -19.51 19.03 -5.46
CA ALA A 110 -18.67 20.15 -5.13
C ALA A 110 -19.04 21.41 -5.91
N MET A 111 -18.64 22.56 -5.37
CA MET A 111 -18.68 23.85 -6.07
C MET A 111 -17.79 23.81 -7.33
N PRO A 112 -17.97 24.75 -8.29
CA PRO A 112 -17.12 24.84 -9.48
C PRO A 112 -15.62 25.06 -9.20
N ASP A 113 -15.25 25.41 -7.98
CA ASP A 113 -13.87 25.55 -7.52
C ASP A 113 -13.33 24.32 -6.80
N GLY A 114 -14.16 23.27 -6.63
CA GLY A 114 -13.83 22.00 -5.98
C GLY A 114 -14.17 21.90 -4.50
N ARG A 115 -14.64 22.97 -3.84
CA ARG A 115 -15.07 22.90 -2.44
C ARG A 115 -16.29 21.99 -2.29
N PRO A 116 -16.20 20.89 -1.48
CA PRO A 116 -17.28 19.94 -1.35
C PRO A 116 -18.40 20.45 -0.46
N PHE A 117 -19.63 20.04 -0.74
CA PHE A 117 -20.80 20.31 0.11
C PHE A 117 -21.68 19.09 0.33
N GLN A 118 -21.46 18.00 -0.41
CA GLN A 118 -22.10 16.70 -0.20
C GLN A 118 -21.13 15.58 -0.54
N VAL A 119 -21.06 14.55 0.31
CA VAL A 119 -20.22 13.36 0.11
C VAL A 119 -21.00 12.13 0.51
N PHE A 120 -20.89 11.08 -0.27
CA PHE A 120 -21.47 9.76 0.03
C PHE A 120 -20.65 8.65 -0.65
N THR A 121 -20.76 7.43 -0.12
CA THR A 121 -20.18 6.23 -0.73
C THR A 121 -21.18 5.59 -1.70
N TYR A 122 -21.32 4.28 -1.71
CA TYR A 122 -22.35 3.62 -2.51
C TYR A 122 -23.77 4.04 -2.08
N LEU A 123 -24.62 4.30 -3.08
CA LEU A 123 -26.05 4.48 -2.93
C LEU A 123 -26.76 3.67 -4.02
N PRO A 124 -27.89 3.01 -3.71
CA PRO A 124 -28.72 2.37 -4.73
C PRO A 124 -29.23 3.40 -5.74
N ALA A 125 -29.48 2.97 -6.97
CA ALA A 125 -29.96 3.87 -8.03
C ALA A 125 -31.24 4.61 -7.64
N ARG A 126 -32.18 3.90 -7.00
CA ARG A 126 -33.47 4.44 -6.55
C ARG A 126 -33.72 4.14 -5.09
N GLU A 127 -34.64 4.88 -4.48
CA GLU A 127 -35.00 4.71 -3.08
C GLU A 127 -35.47 3.27 -2.78
N THR A 128 -34.85 2.65 -1.78
CA THR A 128 -35.21 1.34 -1.26
C THR A 128 -35.28 1.38 0.26
N GLY A 129 -36.41 1.03 0.85
CA GLY A 129 -36.55 0.90 2.30
C GLY A 129 -36.36 2.17 3.13
N GLY A 130 -36.62 3.37 2.57
CA GLY A 130 -36.50 4.64 3.26
C GLY A 130 -35.10 5.30 3.21
N ASN A 131 -34.15 4.64 2.55
CA ASN A 131 -32.85 5.27 2.22
C ASN A 131 -32.98 5.96 0.86
N GLY A 132 -32.70 7.27 0.79
CA GLY A 132 -32.72 8.03 -0.45
C GLY A 132 -31.77 7.44 -1.49
N GLY A 133 -32.26 7.19 -2.71
CA GLY A 133 -31.43 6.69 -3.82
C GLY A 133 -30.64 7.81 -4.49
N MET A 134 -29.70 7.43 -5.33
CA MET A 134 -28.87 8.34 -6.13
C MET A 134 -29.73 9.36 -6.90
N GLU A 135 -30.78 8.89 -7.59
CA GLU A 135 -31.68 9.74 -8.37
C GLU A 135 -32.30 10.86 -7.52
N GLY A 136 -32.85 10.52 -6.34
CA GLY A 136 -33.51 11.47 -5.44
C GLY A 136 -32.55 12.54 -4.94
N ILE A 137 -31.33 12.15 -4.53
CA ILE A 137 -30.30 13.11 -4.06
C ILE A 137 -29.88 14.05 -5.17
N LEU A 138 -29.61 13.54 -6.38
CA LEU A 138 -29.18 14.37 -7.51
C LEU A 138 -30.26 15.39 -7.92
N ARG A 139 -31.52 14.99 -7.93
CA ARG A 139 -32.64 15.92 -8.19
C ARG A 139 -32.74 17.00 -7.12
N ALA A 140 -32.77 16.60 -5.84
CA ALA A 140 -32.89 17.54 -4.73
C ALA A 140 -31.76 18.59 -4.74
N ILE A 141 -30.51 18.16 -4.95
CA ILE A 141 -29.38 19.08 -5.03
C ILE A 141 -29.48 20.00 -6.25
N SER A 142 -29.90 19.48 -7.41
CA SER A 142 -30.12 20.32 -8.60
C SER A 142 -31.17 21.41 -8.37
N ASP A 143 -32.24 21.11 -7.65
CA ASP A 143 -33.31 22.05 -7.34
C ASP A 143 -32.82 23.11 -6.32
N ILE A 144 -32.11 22.71 -5.26
CA ILE A 144 -31.48 23.62 -4.29
C ILE A 144 -30.44 24.52 -4.97
N TRP A 145 -29.66 23.98 -5.91
CA TRP A 145 -28.68 24.77 -6.68
C TRP A 145 -29.33 25.93 -7.43
N LYS A 146 -30.51 25.69 -7.97
CA LYS A 146 -31.29 26.73 -8.73
C LYS A 146 -32.03 27.69 -7.84
N SER A 147 -32.57 27.25 -6.71
CA SER A 147 -33.50 28.04 -5.88
C SER A 147 -32.88 28.62 -4.60
N GLU A 148 -31.89 27.92 -4.00
CA GLU A 148 -31.35 28.26 -2.67
C GLU A 148 -29.81 28.19 -2.64
N ARG A 149 -29.17 28.74 -3.69
CA ARG A 149 -27.71 28.69 -3.88
C ARG A 149 -26.88 29.14 -2.67
N GLY A 150 -27.40 30.17 -1.94
CA GLY A 150 -26.74 30.67 -0.73
C GLY A 150 -26.49 29.56 0.32
N ARG A 151 -27.44 28.65 0.50
CA ARG A 151 -27.29 27.53 1.45
C ARG A 151 -26.15 26.56 1.06
N ILE A 152 -25.99 26.32 -0.26
CA ILE A 152 -24.90 25.48 -0.77
C ILE A 152 -23.55 26.11 -0.54
N ILE A 153 -23.44 27.44 -0.79
CA ILE A 153 -22.20 28.18 -0.55
C ILE A 153 -21.82 28.12 0.94
N GLU A 154 -22.80 28.40 1.83
CA GLU A 154 -22.57 28.33 3.28
C GLU A 154 -22.11 26.92 3.71
N ALA A 155 -22.72 25.86 3.19
CA ALA A 155 -22.32 24.49 3.48
C ALA A 155 -20.89 24.20 3.00
N ALA A 156 -20.54 24.61 1.76
CA ALA A 156 -19.19 24.43 1.23
C ALA A 156 -18.13 25.23 2.02
N ASP A 157 -18.47 26.44 2.48
CA ASP A 157 -17.59 27.26 3.32
C ASP A 157 -17.40 26.65 4.71
N GLN A 158 -18.46 26.09 5.31
CA GLN A 158 -18.37 25.41 6.59
C GLN A 158 -17.45 24.19 6.49
N VAL A 159 -17.62 23.32 5.49
CA VAL A 159 -16.75 22.15 5.28
C VAL A 159 -15.30 22.60 5.08
N SER A 160 -15.07 23.60 4.23
CA SER A 160 -13.73 24.13 3.97
C SER A 160 -13.09 24.73 5.21
N SER A 161 -13.86 25.42 6.05
CA SER A 161 -13.34 26.01 7.29
C SER A 161 -12.89 24.96 8.30
N ILE A 162 -13.56 23.80 8.37
CA ILE A 162 -13.17 22.70 9.28
C ILE A 162 -11.90 22.00 8.79
N THR A 163 -11.75 21.83 7.47
CA THR A 163 -10.60 21.13 6.88
C THR A 163 -9.30 21.95 6.88
N LEU A 164 -9.38 23.28 7.07
CA LEU A 164 -8.24 24.19 6.96
C LEU A 164 -7.81 24.84 8.30
N VAL A 165 -8.38 24.42 9.43
CA VAL A 165 -8.00 25.00 10.74
C VAL A 165 -6.60 24.55 11.13
N PRO A 166 -5.65 25.48 11.36
CA PRO A 166 -4.36 25.13 11.96
C PRO A 166 -4.55 24.49 13.32
N GLU A 167 -3.88 23.36 13.54
CA GLU A 167 -3.95 22.65 14.80
C GLU A 167 -3.14 23.40 15.87
N LYS A 168 -3.72 23.54 17.09
CA LYS A 168 -2.94 24.01 18.22
C LYS A 168 -1.86 23.01 18.60
N GLU A 169 -0.67 23.51 18.89
CA GLU A 169 0.39 22.67 19.44
C GLU A 169 -0.05 22.01 20.75
N LEU A 170 0.18 20.71 20.81
CA LEU A 170 -0.11 19.90 21.99
C LEU A 170 1.15 19.80 22.87
N GLU A 171 0.97 19.99 24.17
CA GLU A 171 2.01 19.71 25.15
C GLU A 171 2.02 18.22 25.48
N GLY A 172 3.21 17.63 25.67
CA GLY A 172 3.37 16.23 26.03
C GLY A 172 4.66 15.64 25.45
N GLU A 173 5.02 14.45 25.89
CA GLU A 173 6.13 13.66 25.33
C GLU A 173 5.56 12.51 24.50
N ILE A 174 6.21 12.20 23.38
CA ILE A 174 5.85 11.03 22.58
C ILE A 174 6.40 9.80 23.30
N ARG A 175 5.49 8.91 23.70
CA ARG A 175 5.81 7.67 24.41
C ARG A 175 5.46 6.48 23.53
N PHE A 176 6.43 5.66 23.22
CA PHE A 176 6.22 4.43 22.41
C PHE A 176 5.30 3.43 23.14
N GLU A 177 5.29 3.49 24.46
CA GLU A 177 4.45 2.67 25.33
C GLU A 177 2.96 2.94 25.10
N ASP A 178 2.58 4.16 24.73
CA ASP A 178 1.18 4.52 24.43
C ASP A 178 0.69 3.78 23.19
N SER A 179 1.52 3.74 22.12
CA SER A 179 1.22 2.93 20.93
C SER A 179 1.10 1.44 21.27
N LEU A 180 1.98 0.94 22.14
CA LEU A 180 1.97 -0.45 22.55
C LEU A 180 0.70 -0.80 23.33
N GLU A 181 0.27 0.06 24.25
CA GLU A 181 -0.97 -0.13 25.03
C GLU A 181 -2.20 -0.17 24.12
N ILE A 182 -2.29 0.74 23.14
CA ILE A 182 -3.38 0.76 22.16
C ILE A 182 -3.36 -0.55 21.35
N LEU A 183 -2.20 -0.98 20.83
CA LEU A 183 -2.07 -2.22 20.08
C LEU A 183 -2.46 -3.46 20.89
N GLN A 184 -2.08 -3.51 22.17
CA GLN A 184 -2.45 -4.61 23.06
C GLN A 184 -3.96 -4.64 23.35
N ASN A 185 -4.61 -3.49 23.44
CA ASN A 185 -6.05 -3.36 23.64
C ASN A 185 -6.84 -3.73 22.36
N MET A 186 -6.31 -3.40 21.17
CA MET A 186 -6.91 -3.75 19.88
C MET A 186 -6.65 -5.22 19.48
N TYR A 187 -5.73 -5.92 20.14
CA TYR A 187 -5.31 -7.25 19.74
C TYR A 187 -6.39 -8.30 19.95
N ASP A 188 -6.75 -9.00 18.90
CA ASP A 188 -7.63 -10.18 18.96
C ASP A 188 -6.90 -11.38 19.56
N ARG A 189 -7.16 -11.67 20.81
CA ARG A 189 -6.51 -12.78 21.54
C ARG A 189 -6.90 -14.16 21.00
N LYS A 190 -8.06 -14.30 20.36
CA LYS A 190 -8.53 -15.57 19.79
C LYS A 190 -7.93 -15.83 18.42
N ASN A 191 -8.00 -14.85 17.52
CA ASN A 191 -7.69 -15.04 16.12
C ASN A 191 -6.39 -14.35 15.67
N GLY A 192 -5.75 -13.55 16.54
CA GLY A 192 -4.62 -12.70 16.15
C GLY A 192 -5.06 -11.52 15.28
N GLY A 193 -4.13 -10.59 15.04
CA GLY A 193 -4.43 -9.34 14.34
C GLY A 193 -4.97 -8.24 15.25
N PHE A 194 -5.22 -7.07 14.66
CA PHE A 194 -5.59 -5.85 15.38
C PHE A 194 -6.91 -5.31 14.85
N GLY A 195 -7.80 -4.92 15.77
CA GLY A 195 -9.15 -4.50 15.42
C GLY A 195 -10.12 -5.66 15.22
N ASP A 196 -11.33 -5.32 14.74
CA ASP A 196 -12.45 -6.25 14.59
C ASP A 196 -12.75 -6.49 13.09
N GLN A 197 -13.95 -6.25 12.61
CA GLN A 197 -14.34 -6.47 11.22
C GLN A 197 -14.77 -5.16 10.52
N PRO A 198 -14.36 -4.93 9.26
CA PRO A 198 -13.42 -5.76 8.47
C PRO A 198 -12.00 -5.74 9.05
N LYS A 199 -11.29 -6.88 8.95
CA LYS A 199 -9.98 -7.06 9.56
C LYS A 199 -8.85 -6.98 8.53
N PHE A 200 -7.99 -5.99 8.70
CA PHE A 200 -6.82 -5.77 7.84
C PHE A 200 -5.55 -6.39 8.42
N PRO A 201 -4.57 -6.76 7.57
CA PRO A 201 -3.27 -7.27 8.01
C PRO A 201 -2.47 -6.32 8.91
N ASN A 202 -2.58 -5.01 8.68
CA ASN A 202 -1.91 -3.94 9.46
C ASN A 202 -0.40 -4.18 9.64
N PHE A 203 0.31 -4.45 8.55
CA PHE A 203 1.74 -4.75 8.56
C PHE A 203 2.61 -3.70 9.26
N PRO A 204 2.34 -2.37 9.17
CA PRO A 204 3.10 -1.39 9.94
C PRO A 204 3.10 -1.64 11.45
N TYR A 205 2.01 -2.16 12.02
CA TYR A 205 1.95 -2.52 13.44
C TYR A 205 2.87 -3.70 13.78
N ILE A 206 2.93 -4.68 12.88
CA ILE A 206 3.80 -5.85 13.01
C ILE A 206 5.27 -5.42 12.99
N LEU A 207 5.64 -4.57 12.03
CA LEU A 207 7.02 -4.05 11.90
C LEU A 207 7.42 -3.20 13.12
N PHE A 208 6.51 -2.34 13.61
CA PHE A 208 6.74 -1.57 14.83
C PHE A 208 6.99 -2.47 16.04
N LEU A 209 6.15 -3.48 16.27
CA LEU A 209 6.31 -4.40 17.38
C LEU A 209 7.65 -5.13 17.36
N MET A 210 8.10 -5.57 16.18
CA MET A 210 9.41 -6.23 16.04
C MET A 210 10.57 -5.27 16.35
N LYS A 211 10.55 -4.05 15.80
CA LYS A 211 11.57 -3.03 16.09
C LYS A 211 11.56 -2.61 17.57
N TYR A 212 10.37 -2.43 18.15
CA TYR A 212 10.21 -2.11 19.56
C TYR A 212 10.81 -3.21 20.45
N MET A 213 10.45 -4.47 20.21
CA MET A 213 10.99 -5.61 20.97
C MET A 213 12.51 -5.71 20.87
N HIS A 214 13.05 -5.52 19.67
CA HIS A 214 14.49 -5.52 19.46
C HIS A 214 15.18 -4.37 20.22
N SER A 215 14.68 -3.15 20.05
CA SER A 215 15.25 -1.95 20.67
C SER A 215 15.22 -1.99 22.22
N LYS A 216 14.18 -2.58 22.80
CA LYS A 216 14.02 -2.75 24.26
C LYS A 216 14.61 -4.06 24.78
N LYS A 217 15.17 -4.92 23.91
CA LYS A 217 15.71 -6.26 24.23
C LYS A 217 14.71 -7.17 24.96
N ILE A 218 13.44 -7.15 24.54
CA ILE A 218 12.35 -7.96 25.10
C ILE A 218 11.76 -8.89 24.01
N LYS A 219 11.18 -10.02 24.43
CA LYS A 219 10.52 -10.99 23.53
C LYS A 219 9.09 -11.34 23.95
N ASN A 220 8.61 -10.78 25.04
CA ASN A 220 7.31 -11.13 25.61
C ASN A 220 6.10 -10.73 24.75
N LEU A 221 6.30 -9.95 23.68
CA LEU A 221 5.26 -9.54 22.73
C LEU A 221 5.31 -10.31 21.40
N SER A 222 6.28 -11.23 21.22
CA SER A 222 6.45 -11.96 19.96
C SER A 222 5.21 -12.78 19.60
N TYR A 223 4.43 -13.23 20.60
CA TYR A 223 3.20 -13.97 20.36
C TYR A 223 2.14 -13.16 19.61
N LEU A 224 2.12 -11.82 19.74
CA LEU A 224 1.20 -10.94 19.01
C LEU A 224 1.49 -11.03 17.50
N VAL A 225 2.76 -10.95 17.15
CA VAL A 225 3.22 -11.02 15.76
C VAL A 225 3.07 -12.44 15.22
N GLU A 226 3.61 -13.44 15.94
CA GLU A 226 3.60 -14.83 15.51
C GLU A 226 2.20 -15.35 15.22
N LYS A 227 1.29 -15.19 16.18
CA LYS A 227 -0.08 -15.66 16.04
C LYS A 227 -0.82 -14.97 14.91
N THR A 228 -0.60 -13.66 14.71
CA THR A 228 -1.20 -12.90 13.61
C THR A 228 -0.73 -13.47 12.26
N LEU A 229 0.57 -13.57 12.04
CA LEU A 229 1.13 -14.08 10.79
C LEU A 229 0.71 -15.55 10.52
N ARG A 230 0.72 -16.41 11.54
CA ARG A 230 0.28 -17.82 11.40
C ARG A 230 -1.20 -17.91 11.02
N ASN A 231 -2.06 -17.13 11.67
CA ASN A 231 -3.49 -17.19 11.42
C ASN A 231 -3.87 -16.57 10.08
N MET A 232 -3.22 -15.51 9.63
CA MET A 232 -3.38 -15.00 8.26
C MET A 232 -2.98 -16.07 7.23
N ARG A 233 -1.80 -16.70 7.38
CA ARG A 233 -1.34 -17.75 6.45
C ARG A 233 -2.29 -18.94 6.37
N ASN A 234 -2.90 -19.33 7.49
CA ASN A 234 -3.82 -20.47 7.52
C ASN A 234 -5.26 -20.08 7.17
N GLY A 235 -5.60 -18.80 7.23
CA GLY A 235 -6.94 -18.26 6.96
C GLY A 235 -7.33 -18.28 5.48
N GLY A 236 -8.58 -17.98 5.21
CA GLY A 236 -9.08 -17.76 3.86
C GLY A 236 -8.58 -16.45 3.24
N ILE A 237 -8.10 -15.50 4.07
CA ILE A 237 -7.44 -14.28 3.58
C ILE A 237 -6.18 -14.59 2.74
N TYR A 238 -5.56 -15.73 2.94
CA TYR A 238 -4.48 -16.24 2.13
C TYR A 238 -5.01 -17.25 1.11
N ASP A 239 -4.79 -17.02 -0.18
CA ASP A 239 -5.17 -17.99 -1.20
C ASP A 239 -4.33 -19.28 -1.05
N GLN A 240 -4.92 -20.30 -0.48
CA GLN A 240 -4.25 -21.56 -0.15
C GLN A 240 -3.77 -22.31 -1.40
N VAL A 241 -4.38 -22.07 -2.53
CA VAL A 241 -4.16 -22.78 -3.80
C VAL A 241 -3.14 -22.10 -4.69
N GLY A 242 -3.39 -20.83 -5.02
CA GLY A 242 -2.57 -20.06 -5.95
C GLY A 242 -1.60 -19.11 -5.28
N TYR A 243 -1.59 -19.07 -3.96
CA TYR A 243 -0.85 -18.12 -3.13
C TYR A 243 -1.33 -16.66 -3.31
N GLY A 244 -0.65 -15.75 -2.65
CA GLY A 244 -1.05 -14.34 -2.59
C GLY A 244 -2.03 -14.06 -1.46
N LEU A 245 -1.90 -12.87 -0.87
CA LEU A 245 -2.76 -12.40 0.20
C LEU A 245 -3.89 -11.57 -0.40
N HIS A 246 -5.13 -11.82 0.01
CA HIS A 246 -6.26 -10.94 -0.23
C HIS A 246 -6.19 -9.71 0.66
N ARG A 247 -6.87 -8.63 0.26
CA ARG A 247 -6.70 -7.30 0.86
C ARG A 247 -7.10 -7.23 2.34
N TYR A 248 -8.24 -7.80 2.71
CA TYR A 248 -8.73 -7.87 4.09
C TYR A 248 -9.72 -9.01 4.27
N SER A 249 -9.96 -9.39 5.53
CA SER A 249 -11.03 -10.32 5.87
C SER A 249 -12.30 -9.57 6.23
N THR A 250 -13.44 -10.04 5.71
CA THR A 250 -14.76 -9.47 6.03
C THR A 250 -15.22 -9.82 7.45
N ASP A 251 -14.60 -10.85 8.04
CA ASP A 251 -14.82 -11.32 9.42
C ASP A 251 -13.57 -11.17 10.28
N SER A 252 -13.74 -11.33 11.60
CA SER A 252 -12.66 -11.22 12.57
C SER A 252 -11.76 -12.48 12.66
N GLU A 253 -12.13 -13.59 12.01
CA GLU A 253 -11.47 -14.89 12.14
C GLU A 253 -10.55 -15.24 10.96
N TRP A 254 -10.34 -14.32 10.02
CA TRP A 254 -9.56 -14.50 8.79
C TRP A 254 -10.14 -15.53 7.82
N LYS A 255 -11.47 -15.78 7.84
CA LYS A 255 -12.11 -16.86 7.08
C LYS A 255 -12.49 -16.44 5.67
N ILE A 256 -13.28 -15.38 5.56
CA ILE A 256 -13.85 -14.91 4.30
C ILE A 256 -13.20 -13.61 3.91
N PRO A 257 -12.38 -13.59 2.84
CA PRO A 257 -11.75 -12.36 2.38
C PRO A 257 -12.68 -11.53 1.50
N HIS A 258 -12.35 -10.24 1.37
CA HIS A 258 -12.59 -9.50 0.14
C HIS A 258 -11.53 -9.92 -0.88
N PHE A 259 -11.95 -10.48 -2.01
CA PHE A 259 -11.09 -11.32 -2.87
C PHE A 259 -10.08 -10.55 -3.73
N GLU A 260 -10.01 -9.25 -3.62
CA GLU A 260 -9.01 -8.39 -4.24
C GLU A 260 -7.59 -8.73 -3.78
N LYS A 261 -6.60 -8.70 -4.69
CA LYS A 261 -5.17 -8.86 -4.35
C LYS A 261 -4.38 -7.67 -4.87
N MET A 262 -3.93 -6.82 -3.97
CA MET A 262 -3.18 -5.61 -4.31
C MET A 262 -1.67 -5.85 -4.23
N LEU A 263 -0.89 -5.19 -5.09
CA LEU A 263 0.56 -5.34 -5.16
C LEU A 263 1.26 -4.94 -3.85
N TYR A 264 0.80 -3.85 -3.21
CA TYR A 264 1.36 -3.39 -1.93
C TYR A 264 1.14 -4.39 -0.80
N ASP A 265 0.01 -5.13 -0.79
CA ASP A 265 -0.25 -6.17 0.22
C ASP A 265 0.73 -7.34 0.04
N GLN A 266 1.06 -7.70 -1.19
CA GLN A 266 2.07 -8.73 -1.47
C GLN A 266 3.46 -8.28 -1.02
N ALA A 267 3.84 -7.04 -1.34
CA ALA A 267 5.11 -6.47 -0.92
C ALA A 267 5.26 -6.46 0.61
N MET A 268 4.26 -5.96 1.32
CA MET A 268 4.25 -5.93 2.77
C MET A 268 4.22 -7.32 3.40
N THR A 269 3.57 -8.28 2.75
CA THR A 269 3.58 -9.69 3.18
C THR A 269 5.00 -10.28 3.08
N ILE A 270 5.68 -10.11 1.94
CA ILE A 270 7.08 -10.58 1.78
C ILE A 270 7.95 -9.98 2.88
N GLU A 271 7.85 -8.66 3.10
CA GLU A 271 8.66 -7.96 4.10
C GLU A 271 8.37 -8.48 5.51
N ALA A 272 7.11 -8.51 5.95
CA ALA A 272 6.75 -8.90 7.30
C ALA A 272 7.16 -10.36 7.62
N TYR A 273 6.92 -11.29 6.70
CA TYR A 273 7.30 -12.69 6.90
C TYR A 273 8.81 -12.91 6.84
N THR A 274 9.54 -12.19 5.97
CA THR A 274 11.01 -12.22 5.92
C THR A 274 11.61 -11.67 7.20
N GLN A 275 11.13 -10.54 7.69
CA GLN A 275 11.61 -9.93 8.93
C GLN A 275 11.29 -10.80 10.15
N TYR A 276 10.11 -11.44 10.19
CA TYR A 276 9.79 -12.33 11.30
C TYR A 276 10.60 -13.62 11.27
N TYR A 277 10.93 -14.15 10.09
CA TYR A 277 11.94 -15.24 9.99
C TYR A 277 13.27 -14.82 10.59
N ARG A 278 13.80 -13.64 10.24
CA ARG A 278 15.06 -13.13 10.82
C ARG A 278 15.01 -12.97 12.34
N PHE A 279 13.82 -12.60 12.86
CA PHE A 279 13.59 -12.41 14.29
C PHE A 279 13.45 -13.75 15.04
N SER A 280 12.72 -14.71 14.50
CA SER A 280 12.37 -15.98 15.15
C SER A 280 13.31 -17.13 14.82
N GLY A 281 13.93 -17.13 13.64
CA GLY A 281 14.69 -18.27 13.08
C GLY A 281 13.81 -19.40 12.53
N ASP A 282 12.48 -19.26 12.49
CA ASP A 282 11.55 -20.28 12.00
C ASP A 282 11.38 -20.20 10.48
N ASN A 283 11.92 -21.19 9.77
CA ASN A 283 11.92 -21.27 8.31
C ASN A 283 10.51 -21.24 7.69
N SER A 284 9.48 -21.64 8.42
CA SER A 284 8.11 -21.65 7.90
C SER A 284 7.62 -20.25 7.47
N PHE A 285 8.12 -19.19 8.10
CA PHE A 285 7.81 -17.83 7.69
C PHE A 285 8.52 -17.43 6.40
N LEU A 286 9.77 -17.86 6.22
CA LEU A 286 10.51 -17.60 4.99
C LEU A 286 9.91 -18.36 3.78
N GLU A 287 9.36 -19.55 4.01
CA GLU A 287 8.61 -20.31 3.00
C GLU A 287 7.38 -19.53 2.51
N VAL A 288 6.64 -18.88 3.42
CA VAL A 288 5.49 -18.04 3.04
C VAL A 288 5.93 -16.84 2.19
N ALA A 289 7.01 -16.15 2.58
CA ALA A 289 7.56 -15.07 1.76
C ALA A 289 7.91 -15.57 0.35
N GLY A 290 8.50 -16.75 0.23
CA GLY A 290 8.81 -17.39 -1.05
C GLY A 290 7.57 -17.75 -1.87
N GLU A 291 6.49 -18.21 -1.24
CA GLU A 291 5.19 -18.46 -1.91
C GLU A 291 4.60 -17.18 -2.51
N ILE A 292 4.72 -16.04 -1.81
CA ILE A 292 4.26 -14.75 -2.33
C ILE A 292 5.16 -14.29 -3.49
N VAL A 293 6.49 -14.45 -3.39
CA VAL A 293 7.41 -14.15 -4.51
C VAL A 293 7.06 -14.99 -5.75
N GLU A 294 6.74 -16.27 -5.57
CA GLU A 294 6.26 -17.14 -6.65
C GLU A 294 4.96 -16.62 -7.26
N PHE A 295 4.00 -16.24 -6.43
CA PHE A 295 2.71 -15.69 -6.86
C PHE A 295 2.87 -14.40 -7.69
N VAL A 296 3.59 -13.39 -7.20
CA VAL A 296 3.73 -12.11 -7.92
C VAL A 296 4.45 -12.28 -9.25
N ASN A 297 5.45 -13.17 -9.32
CA ASN A 297 6.15 -13.46 -10.57
C ASN A 297 5.28 -14.22 -11.58
N ARG A 298 4.38 -15.07 -11.13
CA ARG A 298 3.49 -15.86 -12.00
C ARG A 298 2.27 -15.06 -12.45
N GLU A 299 1.64 -14.31 -11.53
CA GLU A 299 0.32 -13.71 -11.76
C GLU A 299 0.35 -12.20 -12.01
N MET A 300 1.26 -11.46 -11.37
CA MET A 300 1.24 -10.00 -11.42
C MET A 300 2.33 -9.40 -12.33
N LYS A 301 3.32 -10.17 -12.75
CA LYS A 301 4.36 -9.66 -13.65
C LYS A 301 3.80 -9.45 -15.04
N ASN A 302 3.97 -8.24 -15.59
CA ASN A 302 3.48 -7.86 -16.91
C ASN A 302 4.56 -8.03 -18.02
N PRO A 303 4.18 -7.93 -19.30
CA PRO A 303 5.12 -8.07 -20.41
C PRO A 303 6.26 -7.03 -20.43
N ASP A 304 6.03 -5.84 -19.86
CA ASP A 304 7.07 -4.79 -19.75
C ASP A 304 8.10 -5.13 -18.66
N GLY A 305 7.85 -6.20 -17.87
CA GLY A 305 8.73 -6.70 -16.82
C GLY A 305 8.54 -6.02 -15.48
N PHE A 306 7.45 -5.25 -15.32
CA PHE A 306 6.98 -4.68 -14.05
C PHE A 306 5.89 -5.55 -13.45
N TYR A 307 5.22 -5.05 -12.42
CA TYR A 307 4.14 -5.74 -11.75
C TYR A 307 2.87 -4.88 -11.79
N ASP A 308 1.79 -5.51 -12.22
CA ASP A 308 0.44 -4.93 -12.28
C ASP A 308 -0.04 -4.53 -10.88
N SER A 309 -0.90 -3.50 -10.77
CA SER A 309 -1.30 -2.94 -9.48
C SER A 309 -2.21 -3.85 -8.67
N GLY A 310 -3.05 -4.67 -9.32
CA GLY A 310 -3.96 -5.55 -8.60
C GLY A 310 -4.68 -6.57 -9.46
N LEU A 311 -5.28 -7.56 -8.78
CA LEU A 311 -6.21 -8.51 -9.36
C LEU A 311 -7.61 -8.22 -8.82
N ASP A 312 -8.59 -8.20 -9.72
CA ASP A 312 -9.99 -7.92 -9.41
C ASP A 312 -10.56 -8.95 -8.42
N ALA A 313 -11.39 -8.50 -7.50
CA ALA A 313 -12.18 -9.35 -6.65
C ALA A 313 -13.25 -10.09 -7.45
N ASP A 314 -13.77 -9.46 -8.51
CA ASP A 314 -14.84 -9.98 -9.35
C ASP A 314 -14.31 -10.87 -10.47
N PHE A 315 -15.00 -11.96 -10.70
CA PHE A 315 -14.84 -12.81 -11.86
C PHE A 315 -16.23 -13.13 -12.43
N GLU A 316 -16.44 -12.86 -13.73
CA GLU A 316 -17.76 -12.98 -14.39
C GLU A 316 -18.88 -12.21 -13.68
N GLY A 317 -18.54 -11.10 -13.01
CA GLY A 317 -19.46 -10.20 -12.32
C GLY A 317 -19.87 -10.65 -10.93
N ASN A 318 -19.22 -11.67 -10.37
CA ASN A 318 -19.44 -12.16 -9.02
C ASN A 318 -18.14 -12.12 -8.21
N GLU A 319 -18.20 -11.56 -7.00
CA GLU A 319 -17.05 -11.48 -6.11
C GLU A 319 -16.59 -12.88 -5.66
N GLY A 320 -15.30 -13.15 -5.74
CA GLY A 320 -14.70 -14.39 -5.26
C GLY A 320 -14.97 -15.65 -6.10
N TYR A 321 -15.74 -15.56 -7.19
CA TYR A 321 -16.14 -16.73 -7.98
C TYR A 321 -14.94 -17.54 -8.51
N TYR A 322 -13.86 -16.88 -8.91
CA TYR A 322 -12.63 -17.55 -9.32
C TYR A 322 -11.98 -18.35 -8.20
N TYR A 323 -12.02 -17.87 -6.95
CA TYR A 323 -11.30 -18.46 -5.81
C TYR A 323 -12.09 -19.52 -5.04
N THR A 324 -13.42 -19.51 -5.18
CA THR A 324 -14.35 -20.29 -4.37
C THR A 324 -14.96 -21.45 -5.16
N TRP A 325 -15.60 -22.37 -4.45
CA TRP A 325 -16.17 -23.58 -5.00
C TRP A 325 -17.59 -23.82 -4.44
N THR A 326 -18.45 -24.46 -5.23
CA THR A 326 -19.65 -25.10 -4.69
C THR A 326 -19.38 -26.57 -4.40
N ASP A 327 -20.27 -27.21 -3.62
CA ASP A 327 -20.17 -28.65 -3.38
C ASP A 327 -20.31 -29.47 -4.68
N ASP A 328 -21.10 -28.97 -5.64
CA ASP A 328 -21.31 -29.66 -6.92
C ASP A 328 -20.10 -29.47 -7.83
N GLU A 329 -19.51 -28.27 -7.93
CA GLU A 329 -18.24 -28.04 -8.64
C GLU A 329 -17.13 -28.96 -8.11
N LEU A 330 -17.00 -29.12 -6.77
CA LEU A 330 -15.99 -30.03 -6.22
C LEU A 330 -16.26 -31.50 -6.62
N LYS A 331 -17.53 -31.92 -6.80
CA LYS A 331 -17.87 -33.28 -7.22
C LYS A 331 -17.64 -33.51 -8.72
N GLU A 332 -17.90 -32.51 -9.53
CA GLU A 332 -17.78 -32.58 -10.99
C GLU A 332 -16.33 -32.51 -11.45
N GLU A 333 -15.54 -31.63 -10.82
CA GLU A 333 -14.17 -31.32 -11.24
C GLU A 333 -13.09 -32.24 -10.65
N PHE A 334 -13.36 -32.91 -9.51
CA PHE A 334 -12.38 -33.75 -8.85
C PHE A 334 -12.89 -35.18 -8.61
N ASP A 335 -12.02 -36.16 -8.82
CA ASP A 335 -12.30 -37.56 -8.44
C ASP A 335 -12.43 -37.72 -6.92
N GLU A 336 -12.98 -38.87 -6.49
CA GLU A 336 -13.25 -39.15 -5.07
C GLU A 336 -11.98 -39.11 -4.20
N GLU A 337 -10.84 -39.58 -4.73
CA GLU A 337 -9.57 -39.58 -4.00
C GLU A 337 -9.04 -38.14 -3.78
N THR A 338 -9.09 -37.32 -4.82
CA THR A 338 -8.68 -35.92 -4.75
C THR A 338 -9.58 -35.11 -3.82
N ARG A 339 -10.91 -35.28 -3.90
CA ARG A 339 -11.86 -34.63 -2.98
C ARG A 339 -11.58 -34.97 -1.52
N LYS A 340 -11.36 -36.23 -1.23
CA LYS A 340 -10.99 -36.66 0.12
C LYS A 340 -9.73 -35.96 0.63
N LYS A 341 -8.70 -35.84 -0.22
CA LYS A 341 -7.48 -35.10 0.13
C LYS A 341 -7.74 -33.62 0.37
N ILE A 342 -8.66 -32.99 -0.40
CA ILE A 342 -9.08 -31.61 -0.18
C ILE A 342 -9.79 -31.47 1.18
N GLU A 343 -10.74 -32.34 1.49
CA GLU A 343 -11.49 -32.34 2.77
C GLU A 343 -10.58 -32.62 3.98
N GLU A 344 -9.56 -33.48 3.83
CA GLU A 344 -8.58 -33.75 4.88
C GLU A 344 -7.60 -32.58 5.10
N SER A 345 -7.35 -31.76 4.06
CA SER A 345 -6.36 -30.68 4.08
C SER A 345 -6.96 -29.34 4.47
N TYR A 346 -8.23 -29.10 4.14
CA TYR A 346 -8.88 -27.80 4.27
C TYR A 346 -10.19 -27.85 5.08
N TYR A 347 -10.44 -26.76 5.82
CA TYR A 347 -11.77 -26.40 6.27
C TYR A 347 -12.52 -25.74 5.12
N PHE A 348 -13.83 -25.92 5.07
CA PHE A 348 -14.74 -25.36 4.09
C PHE A 348 -15.54 -24.26 4.79
N ASP A 349 -15.01 -23.04 4.77
CA ASP A 349 -15.74 -21.88 5.25
C ASP A 349 -16.64 -21.38 4.12
N ARG A 350 -17.83 -20.85 4.44
CA ARG A 350 -18.80 -20.46 3.43
C ARG A 350 -19.04 -18.97 3.47
N ASP A 351 -19.01 -18.34 2.30
CA ASP A 351 -19.38 -16.95 2.11
C ASP A 351 -20.92 -16.76 2.12
N MET A 352 -21.36 -15.53 1.87
CA MET A 352 -22.79 -15.20 1.87
C MET A 352 -23.58 -15.88 0.73
N GLU A 353 -22.92 -16.27 -0.35
CA GLU A 353 -23.49 -17.00 -1.49
C GLU A 353 -23.40 -18.53 -1.30
N ASN A 354 -23.01 -18.97 -0.11
CA ASN A 354 -22.81 -20.38 0.24
C ASN A 354 -21.70 -21.08 -0.56
N ARG A 355 -20.74 -20.32 -1.11
CA ARG A 355 -19.55 -20.85 -1.78
C ARG A 355 -18.43 -21.13 -0.79
N ILE A 356 -17.61 -22.14 -1.08
CA ILE A 356 -16.57 -22.66 -0.20
C ILE A 356 -15.29 -21.86 -0.39
N VAL A 357 -14.80 -21.28 0.70
CA VAL A 357 -13.45 -20.71 0.84
C VAL A 357 -12.56 -21.75 1.54
N LEU A 358 -11.44 -22.08 0.93
CA LEU A 358 -10.52 -23.08 1.48
C LEU A 358 -9.63 -22.44 2.56
N ARG A 359 -9.74 -22.94 3.78
CA ARG A 359 -8.90 -22.56 4.91
C ARG A 359 -8.10 -23.76 5.41
N ARG A 360 -6.79 -23.62 5.61
CA ARG A 360 -5.89 -24.71 5.96
C ARG A 360 -6.23 -25.32 7.33
N ARG A 361 -6.32 -26.66 7.41
CA ARG A 361 -6.60 -27.39 8.67
C ARG A 361 -5.38 -27.43 9.57
N GLU A 362 -4.20 -27.59 9.00
CA GLU A 362 -2.98 -27.77 9.77
C GLU A 362 -2.20 -26.48 9.95
N LEU A 363 -1.84 -26.29 11.19
CA LEU A 363 -0.98 -25.20 11.62
C LEU A 363 0.47 -25.41 11.10
N PHE A 364 1.30 -24.39 11.20
CA PHE A 364 2.73 -24.42 10.99
C PHE A 364 3.39 -25.63 11.71
N ASN A 365 4.53 -26.10 11.26
CA ASN A 365 5.30 -27.25 11.75
C ASN A 365 4.83 -28.62 11.25
N VAL A 366 4.30 -28.69 10.05
CA VAL A 366 4.07 -29.98 9.36
C VAL A 366 5.37 -30.57 8.80
N SER A 367 5.39 -31.87 8.65
CA SER A 367 6.54 -32.57 8.05
C SER A 367 6.78 -32.10 6.60
N ARG A 368 8.03 -32.18 6.13
CA ARG A 368 8.38 -31.84 4.74
C ARG A 368 7.57 -32.63 3.71
N ASP A 369 7.31 -33.91 3.99
CA ASP A 369 6.52 -34.76 3.09
C ASP A 369 5.08 -34.24 2.96
N LYS A 370 4.49 -33.75 4.05
CA LYS A 370 3.14 -33.22 4.04
C LYS A 370 3.08 -31.86 3.34
N VAL A 371 4.08 -31.00 3.52
CA VAL A 371 4.22 -29.75 2.73
C VAL A 371 4.30 -30.07 1.23
N LYS A 372 5.09 -31.08 0.85
CA LYS A 372 5.19 -31.51 -0.55
C LYS A 372 3.85 -32.03 -1.08
N SER A 373 3.19 -32.89 -0.33
CA SER A 373 1.87 -33.42 -0.70
C SER A 373 0.80 -32.31 -0.86
N LEU A 374 0.82 -31.29 0.02
CA LEU A 374 -0.06 -30.13 -0.10
C LEU A 374 0.24 -29.30 -1.35
N LYS A 375 1.53 -29.09 -1.69
CA LYS A 375 1.91 -28.39 -2.92
C LYS A 375 1.44 -29.13 -4.17
N GLU A 376 1.57 -30.45 -4.19
CA GLU A 376 1.06 -31.29 -5.28
C GLU A 376 -0.45 -31.18 -5.42
N LEU A 377 -1.20 -31.28 -4.30
CA LEU A 377 -2.65 -31.11 -4.28
C LEU A 377 -3.07 -29.70 -4.77
N ASN A 378 -2.40 -28.66 -4.26
CA ASN A 378 -2.66 -27.27 -4.69
C ASN A 378 -2.41 -27.07 -6.18
N GLY A 379 -1.39 -27.73 -6.74
CA GLY A 379 -1.11 -27.70 -8.18
C GLY A 379 -2.26 -28.30 -9.00
N ILE A 380 -2.87 -29.38 -8.52
CA ILE A 380 -4.06 -29.99 -9.17
C ILE A 380 -5.24 -29.01 -9.11
N ILE A 381 -5.54 -28.47 -7.92
CA ILE A 381 -6.66 -27.55 -7.74
C ILE A 381 -6.46 -26.27 -8.55
N LEU A 382 -5.24 -25.72 -8.57
CA LEU A 382 -4.90 -24.52 -9.34
C LEU A 382 -5.08 -24.73 -10.83
N LYS A 383 -4.70 -25.89 -11.35
CA LYS A 383 -4.89 -26.22 -12.77
C LYS A 383 -6.37 -26.18 -13.16
N VAL A 384 -7.22 -26.87 -12.38
CA VAL A 384 -8.66 -26.89 -12.60
C VAL A 384 -9.26 -25.48 -12.46
N ARG A 385 -8.85 -24.73 -11.42
CA ARG A 385 -9.29 -23.36 -11.22
C ARG A 385 -8.96 -22.45 -12.42
N ASN A 386 -7.78 -22.58 -13.00
CA ASN A 386 -7.34 -21.80 -14.15
C ASN A 386 -8.09 -22.13 -15.44
N GLU A 387 -8.73 -23.29 -15.54
CA GLU A 387 -9.61 -23.64 -16.67
C GLU A 387 -10.89 -22.79 -16.71
N ARG A 388 -11.28 -22.17 -15.59
CA ARG A 388 -12.36 -21.16 -15.53
C ARG A 388 -11.98 -19.84 -16.23
N GLY A 389 -10.70 -19.53 -16.32
CA GLY A 389 -10.14 -18.23 -16.74
C GLY A 389 -9.29 -17.59 -15.66
N THR A 390 -9.10 -16.29 -15.72
CA THR A 390 -8.34 -15.51 -14.72
C THR A 390 -9.08 -14.22 -14.38
N PRO A 391 -9.02 -13.73 -13.12
CA PRO A 391 -9.57 -12.43 -12.77
C PRO A 391 -8.95 -11.32 -13.62
N LYS A 392 -9.73 -10.26 -13.85
CA LYS A 392 -9.25 -9.08 -14.54
C LYS A 392 -8.08 -8.47 -13.75
N LYS A 393 -7.10 -7.96 -14.49
CA LYS A 393 -5.95 -7.27 -13.90
C LYS A 393 -6.11 -5.77 -14.09
N ASP A 394 -5.76 -5.03 -13.07
CA ASP A 394 -5.42 -3.64 -13.27
C ASP A 394 -3.98 -3.58 -13.78
N ASP A 395 -3.83 -3.50 -15.11
CA ASP A 395 -2.57 -3.65 -15.84
C ASP A 395 -1.69 -2.39 -15.86
N LYS A 396 -2.01 -1.39 -15.01
CA LYS A 396 -1.08 -0.28 -14.78
C LYS A 396 -0.01 -0.67 -13.76
N ALA A 397 1.22 -0.29 -13.99
CA ALA A 397 2.30 -0.38 -13.02
C ALA A 397 2.41 0.94 -12.25
N ILE A 398 2.37 0.89 -10.92
CA ILE A 398 2.52 2.06 -10.03
C ILE A 398 3.94 2.07 -9.47
N LEU A 399 4.62 3.22 -9.56
CA LEU A 399 6.02 3.36 -9.19
C LEU A 399 6.28 3.00 -7.72
N ALA A 400 5.54 3.60 -6.79
CA ALA A 400 5.71 3.35 -5.36
C ALA A 400 5.52 1.86 -5.02
N TRP A 401 4.51 1.21 -5.57
CA TRP A 401 4.20 -0.18 -5.24
C TRP A 401 5.19 -1.17 -5.86
N ASN A 402 5.68 -0.88 -7.07
CA ASN A 402 6.75 -1.65 -7.68
C ASN A 402 8.08 -1.47 -6.94
N ALA A 403 8.41 -0.25 -6.50
CA ALA A 403 9.58 0.00 -5.68
C ALA A 403 9.50 -0.73 -4.33
N MET A 404 8.36 -0.68 -3.65
CA MET A 404 8.08 -1.42 -2.41
C MET A 404 8.26 -2.93 -2.59
N LEU A 405 7.69 -3.49 -3.66
CA LEU A 405 7.82 -4.92 -3.96
C LEU A 405 9.27 -5.30 -4.22
N LEU A 406 10.00 -4.54 -5.04
CA LEU A 406 11.39 -4.84 -5.37
C LEU A 406 12.31 -4.73 -4.14
N SER A 407 12.08 -3.75 -3.24
CA SER A 407 12.78 -3.67 -1.94
C SER A 407 12.50 -4.90 -1.06
N SER A 408 11.24 -5.33 -0.97
CA SER A 408 10.86 -6.52 -0.20
C SER A 408 11.43 -7.81 -0.80
N MET A 409 11.43 -7.94 -2.13
CA MET A 409 12.06 -9.07 -2.83
C MET A 409 13.59 -9.06 -2.66
N LEU A 410 14.22 -7.89 -2.64
CA LEU A 410 15.65 -7.75 -2.38
C LEU A 410 15.99 -8.18 -0.94
N SER A 411 15.20 -7.73 0.04
CA SER A 411 15.29 -8.17 1.43
C SER A 411 15.19 -9.70 1.56
N TYR A 412 14.20 -10.31 0.89
CA TYR A 412 14.05 -11.77 0.81
C TYR A 412 15.26 -12.42 0.13
N SER A 413 15.74 -11.91 -1.01
CA SER A 413 16.90 -12.42 -1.75
C SER A 413 18.17 -12.41 -0.90
N ILE A 414 18.44 -11.34 -0.16
CA ILE A 414 19.56 -11.24 0.78
C ILE A 414 19.47 -12.34 1.85
N THR A 415 18.26 -12.57 2.40
CA THR A 415 18.01 -13.67 3.37
C THR A 415 18.26 -15.03 2.75
N MET A 416 17.96 -15.20 1.47
CA MET A 416 18.22 -16.39 0.67
C MET A 416 19.64 -16.45 0.07
N GLN A 417 20.61 -15.76 0.70
CA GLN A 417 22.02 -15.69 0.28
C GLN A 417 22.21 -15.07 -1.12
N MET A 418 21.52 -13.98 -1.38
CA MET A 418 21.58 -13.19 -2.65
C MET A 418 21.04 -13.95 -3.87
N LYS A 419 20.23 -14.98 -3.66
CA LYS A 419 19.65 -15.77 -4.77
C LYS A 419 18.59 -14.92 -5.50
N GLY A 420 18.74 -14.79 -6.82
CA GLY A 420 17.81 -14.05 -7.68
C GLY A 420 18.01 -12.53 -7.69
N ILE A 421 19.10 -12.02 -7.08
CA ILE A 421 19.36 -10.56 -7.01
C ILE A 421 19.49 -9.92 -8.38
N ASP A 422 20.11 -10.59 -9.35
CA ASP A 422 20.36 -10.03 -10.69
C ASP A 422 19.06 -9.65 -11.40
N GLU A 423 18.01 -10.48 -11.26
CA GLU A 423 16.70 -10.20 -11.84
C GLU A 423 16.05 -8.95 -11.19
N ILE A 424 16.21 -8.78 -9.88
CA ILE A 424 15.70 -7.62 -9.15
C ILE A 424 16.42 -6.35 -9.61
N VAL A 425 17.75 -6.40 -9.72
CA VAL A 425 18.58 -5.29 -10.21
C VAL A 425 18.19 -4.90 -11.64
N ASP A 426 18.05 -5.87 -12.54
CA ASP A 426 17.66 -5.62 -13.93
C ASP A 426 16.25 -5.05 -14.04
N THR A 427 15.31 -5.54 -13.23
CA THR A 427 13.95 -4.99 -13.18
C THR A 427 13.97 -3.55 -12.66
N SER A 428 14.78 -3.27 -11.65
CA SER A 428 14.93 -1.90 -11.10
C SER A 428 15.54 -0.93 -12.13
N ARG A 429 16.51 -1.36 -12.93
CA ARG A 429 17.05 -0.54 -14.03
C ARG A 429 16.01 -0.27 -15.11
N ARG A 430 15.16 -1.25 -15.45
CA ARG A 430 14.03 -1.01 -16.37
C ARG A 430 13.05 0.00 -15.78
N LEU A 431 12.76 -0.10 -14.47
CA LEU A 431 11.89 0.83 -13.76
C LEU A 431 12.47 2.26 -13.81
N MET A 432 13.75 2.45 -13.49
CA MET A 432 14.44 3.74 -13.62
C MET A 432 14.22 4.37 -15.00
N LYS A 433 14.38 3.60 -16.07
CA LYS A 433 14.24 4.08 -17.44
C LYS A 433 12.78 4.39 -17.83
N SER A 434 11.85 3.53 -17.46
CA SER A 434 10.46 3.61 -17.93
C SER A 434 9.64 4.65 -17.20
N PHE A 435 9.89 4.85 -15.90
CA PHE A 435 9.16 5.82 -15.10
C PHE A 435 9.79 7.22 -15.08
N SER A 436 10.96 7.42 -15.71
CA SER A 436 11.63 8.72 -15.75
C SER A 436 11.48 9.41 -17.11
N SER A 437 11.46 10.74 -17.11
CA SER A 437 11.65 11.59 -18.29
C SER A 437 12.48 12.80 -17.87
N GLY A 438 13.77 12.81 -18.24
CA GLY A 438 14.73 13.73 -17.64
C GLY A 438 14.82 13.48 -16.13
N SER A 439 14.77 14.54 -15.35
CA SER A 439 14.79 14.44 -13.88
C SER A 439 13.44 14.03 -13.26
N LYS A 440 12.33 14.15 -14.00
CA LYS A 440 10.98 13.87 -13.50
C LYS A 440 10.70 12.38 -13.42
N LEU A 441 9.95 11.97 -12.38
CA LEU A 441 9.32 10.67 -12.25
C LEU A 441 7.82 10.76 -12.56
N TYR A 442 7.27 9.64 -13.02
CA TYR A 442 5.84 9.43 -13.25
C TYR A 442 5.33 8.36 -12.31
N ARG A 443 4.10 8.57 -11.82
CA ARG A 443 3.46 7.63 -10.88
C ARG A 443 3.11 6.31 -11.55
N THR A 444 2.56 6.36 -12.76
CA THR A 444 2.06 5.17 -13.45
C THR A 444 2.67 5.01 -14.84
N VAL A 445 2.83 3.75 -15.23
CA VAL A 445 3.13 3.33 -16.61
C VAL A 445 2.17 2.23 -16.99
N ARG A 446 1.52 2.37 -18.16
CA ARG A 446 0.64 1.36 -18.74
C ARG A 446 0.90 1.23 -20.22
N LYS A 447 1.19 0.02 -20.71
CA LYS A 447 1.45 -0.27 -22.15
C LYS A 447 2.48 0.71 -22.74
N GLY A 448 3.56 0.97 -22.00
CA GLY A 448 4.62 1.89 -22.39
C GLY A 448 4.29 3.39 -22.31
N SER A 449 3.05 3.75 -21.99
CA SER A 449 2.62 5.15 -21.83
C SER A 449 2.72 5.59 -20.37
N LYS A 450 3.27 6.78 -20.13
CA LYS A 450 3.39 7.39 -18.79
C LYS A 450 2.09 8.10 -18.44
N GLY A 451 1.61 7.89 -17.20
CA GLY A 451 0.42 8.54 -16.66
C GLY A 451 0.71 9.90 -16.02
N VAL A 452 0.27 10.08 -14.78
CA VAL A 452 0.45 11.33 -14.02
C VAL A 452 1.87 11.46 -13.48
N GLU A 453 2.29 12.70 -13.19
CA GLU A 453 3.56 12.95 -12.50
C GLU A 453 3.57 12.32 -11.11
N ALA A 454 4.75 11.87 -10.68
CA ALA A 454 4.94 11.20 -9.41
C ALA A 454 4.62 12.11 -8.21
N LEU A 455 4.07 11.50 -7.16
CA LEU A 455 3.78 12.11 -5.88
C LEU A 455 4.92 11.82 -4.88
N LEU A 456 4.85 12.41 -3.68
CA LEU A 456 5.87 12.22 -2.63
C LEU A 456 6.09 10.73 -2.32
N GLU A 457 5.02 9.96 -2.23
CA GLU A 457 5.06 8.52 -1.99
C GLU A 457 5.94 7.80 -3.03
N ASP A 458 5.74 8.13 -4.31
CA ASP A 458 6.51 7.52 -5.40
C ASP A 458 8.01 7.83 -5.29
N TYR A 459 8.35 9.08 -5.00
CA TYR A 459 9.74 9.47 -4.76
C TYR A 459 10.33 8.79 -3.53
N ALA A 460 9.61 8.73 -2.41
CA ALA A 460 10.09 8.15 -1.16
C ALA A 460 10.44 6.67 -1.32
N TYR A 461 9.50 5.86 -1.86
CA TYR A 461 9.74 4.44 -2.10
C TYR A 461 10.80 4.19 -3.19
N TYR A 462 10.80 5.01 -4.24
CA TYR A 462 11.82 4.91 -5.29
C TYR A 462 13.23 5.19 -4.74
N ILE A 463 13.42 6.26 -3.97
CA ILE A 463 14.71 6.58 -3.36
C ILE A 463 15.11 5.49 -2.36
N SER A 464 14.18 4.96 -1.57
CA SER A 464 14.45 3.84 -0.68
C SER A 464 14.97 2.62 -1.44
N LEU A 465 14.33 2.24 -2.54
CA LEU A 465 14.79 1.14 -3.41
C LEU A 465 16.20 1.41 -3.96
N MET A 466 16.49 2.65 -4.40
CA MET A 466 17.82 3.00 -4.89
C MET A 466 18.89 2.83 -3.81
N LEU A 467 18.59 3.21 -2.56
CA LEU A 467 19.48 3.00 -1.43
C LEU A 467 19.66 1.52 -1.10
N ASP A 468 18.60 0.72 -1.14
CA ASP A 468 18.66 -0.73 -0.92
C ASP A 468 19.54 -1.42 -1.97
N LEU A 469 19.40 -1.01 -3.24
CA LEU A 469 20.23 -1.50 -4.33
C LEU A 469 21.69 -1.07 -4.19
N TYR A 470 21.96 0.17 -3.77
CA TYR A 470 23.29 0.63 -3.48
C TYR A 470 23.97 -0.21 -2.38
N GLU A 471 23.28 -0.47 -1.29
CA GLU A 471 23.77 -1.35 -0.22
C GLU A 471 24.05 -2.78 -0.71
N ALA A 472 23.13 -3.34 -1.48
CA ALA A 472 23.24 -4.71 -1.96
C ALA A 472 24.33 -4.90 -3.03
N THR A 473 24.46 -3.96 -3.98
CA THR A 473 25.35 -4.10 -5.14
C THR A 473 26.65 -3.31 -5.00
N GLY A 474 26.66 -2.18 -4.27
CA GLY A 474 27.75 -1.22 -4.20
C GLY A 474 27.87 -0.30 -5.41
N GLU A 475 26.93 -0.38 -6.34
CA GLU A 475 26.97 0.39 -7.58
C GLU A 475 26.57 1.84 -7.34
N LYS A 476 27.51 2.76 -7.58
CA LYS A 476 27.33 4.20 -7.31
C LYS A 476 26.20 4.86 -8.11
N GLU A 477 25.79 4.25 -9.21
CA GLU A 477 24.67 4.79 -10.01
C GLU A 477 23.40 4.91 -9.19
N PHE A 478 23.10 3.93 -8.33
CA PHE A 478 21.91 3.94 -7.48
C PHE A 478 21.95 5.05 -6.43
N LEU A 479 23.11 5.27 -5.81
CA LEU A 479 23.25 6.39 -4.88
C LEU A 479 23.14 7.76 -5.59
N SER A 480 23.71 7.87 -6.78
CA SER A 480 23.62 9.11 -7.58
C SER A 480 22.18 9.41 -7.97
N GLU A 481 21.43 8.40 -8.37
CA GLU A 481 19.99 8.51 -8.67
C GLU A 481 19.18 8.90 -7.44
N ALA A 482 19.42 8.25 -6.28
CA ALA A 482 18.78 8.58 -5.02
C ALA A 482 18.97 10.07 -4.65
N LEU A 483 20.20 10.58 -4.77
CA LEU A 483 20.51 11.98 -4.47
C LEU A 483 19.89 12.96 -5.46
N GLU A 484 19.85 12.60 -6.76
CA GLU A 484 19.19 13.42 -7.78
C GLU A 484 17.69 13.57 -7.47
N LYS A 485 17.00 12.46 -7.16
CA LYS A 485 15.57 12.48 -6.87
C LYS A 485 15.26 13.16 -5.53
N MET A 486 16.15 13.03 -4.53
CA MET A 486 16.01 13.78 -3.27
C MET A 486 16.08 15.30 -3.48
N ASN A 487 16.88 15.79 -4.41
CA ASN A 487 16.88 17.21 -4.76
C ASN A 487 15.52 17.66 -5.32
N ILE A 488 14.87 16.85 -6.15
CA ILE A 488 13.49 17.15 -6.64
C ILE A 488 12.50 17.20 -5.47
N VAL A 489 12.59 16.25 -4.54
CA VAL A 489 11.72 16.23 -3.34
C VAL A 489 11.90 17.53 -2.53
N LYS A 490 13.13 17.95 -2.30
CA LYS A 490 13.46 19.21 -1.62
C LYS A 490 12.89 20.44 -2.33
N GLU A 491 12.99 20.50 -3.65
CA GLU A 491 12.54 21.65 -4.42
C GLU A 491 11.03 21.76 -4.51
N LYS A 492 10.32 20.62 -4.71
CA LYS A 492 8.90 20.62 -5.09
C LYS A 492 7.94 20.25 -3.96
N PHE A 493 8.39 19.55 -2.93
CA PHE A 493 7.49 19.00 -1.91
C PHE A 493 7.68 19.62 -0.52
N LEU A 494 8.83 20.23 -0.23
CA LEU A 494 9.12 20.77 1.10
C LEU A 494 8.12 21.87 1.51
N ASP A 495 7.52 21.71 2.69
CA ASP A 495 6.77 22.77 3.34
C ASP A 495 7.72 23.64 4.18
N LYS A 496 8.04 24.82 3.65
CA LYS A 496 8.96 25.77 4.29
C LYS A 496 8.33 26.52 5.47
N MET A 497 7.01 26.45 5.64
CA MET A 497 6.28 27.19 6.68
C MET A 497 6.03 26.35 7.91
N GLU A 498 5.50 25.11 7.73
CA GLU A 498 5.10 24.24 8.83
C GLU A 498 6.02 23.03 8.99
N GLY A 499 7.00 22.88 8.11
CA GLY A 499 7.90 21.72 8.07
C GLY A 499 7.24 20.46 7.49
N GLY A 500 8.06 19.43 7.28
CA GLY A 500 7.62 18.22 6.59
C GLY A 500 7.41 18.43 5.09
N PHE A 501 6.68 17.52 4.44
CA PHE A 501 6.55 17.51 2.98
C PHE A 501 5.11 17.32 2.54
N TYR A 502 4.70 18.05 1.51
CA TYR A 502 3.41 17.87 0.87
C TYR A 502 3.37 16.59 0.03
N SER A 503 2.19 15.97 -0.08
CA SER A 503 1.99 14.76 -0.89
C SER A 503 2.09 15.02 -2.39
N SER A 504 1.74 16.22 -2.85
CA SER A 504 1.77 16.62 -4.27
C SER A 504 2.85 17.68 -4.54
N PRO A 505 3.46 17.68 -5.76
CA PRO A 505 4.48 18.64 -6.13
C PRO A 505 3.89 20.04 -6.27
N GLU A 506 4.73 21.07 -6.15
CA GLU A 506 4.33 22.45 -6.38
C GLU A 506 4.12 22.71 -7.87
N GLY A 507 2.95 23.27 -8.22
CA GLY A 507 2.67 23.94 -9.49
C GLY A 507 2.27 23.06 -10.69
N GLU A 508 2.39 21.74 -10.65
CA GLU A 508 2.16 20.90 -11.84
C GLU A 508 0.87 20.09 -11.82
N LEU A 509 0.38 19.70 -10.66
CA LEU A 509 -0.88 19.00 -10.52
C LEU A 509 -1.95 19.91 -9.91
N LYS A 510 -3.11 20.00 -10.57
CA LYS A 510 -4.25 20.71 -9.99
C LYS A 510 -4.76 19.93 -8.79
N THR A 511 -4.60 20.51 -7.62
CA THR A 511 -5.18 20.05 -6.36
C THR A 511 -6.11 21.14 -5.81
N ILE A 512 -7.03 20.77 -4.91
CA ILE A 512 -7.88 21.73 -4.21
C ILE A 512 -7.06 22.43 -3.13
N THR A 513 -6.29 21.62 -2.41
CA THR A 513 -5.27 22.06 -1.47
C THR A 513 -4.12 21.08 -1.51
N ARG A 514 -2.92 21.52 -1.18
CA ARG A 514 -1.78 20.61 -0.97
C ARG A 514 -1.90 20.03 0.42
N ASN A 515 -2.20 18.73 0.49
CA ASN A 515 -2.28 17.99 1.74
C ASN A 515 -0.97 17.23 2.03
N LYS A 516 -0.86 16.71 3.25
CA LYS A 516 0.20 15.81 3.69
C LYS A 516 -0.46 14.49 4.07
N ASP A 517 -0.33 13.47 3.22
CA ASP A 517 -0.82 12.13 3.53
C ASP A 517 0.17 11.44 4.46
N ARG A 518 -0.29 11.11 5.68
CA ARG A 518 0.55 10.70 6.81
C ARG A 518 0.14 9.40 7.47
N LEU A 519 -0.87 8.70 6.92
CA LEU A 519 -1.44 7.54 7.59
C LEU A 519 -0.65 6.26 7.32
N ASP A 520 -0.06 5.69 8.36
CA ASP A 520 0.69 4.42 8.33
C ASP A 520 -0.23 3.24 8.70
N ILE A 521 -1.29 2.99 7.93
CA ILE A 521 -2.29 1.97 8.28
C ILE A 521 -2.08 0.67 7.51
N ILE A 522 -2.17 0.69 6.20
CA ILE A 522 -2.05 -0.50 5.34
C ILE A 522 -0.59 -0.74 4.98
N TYR A 523 0.08 0.31 4.58
CA TYR A 523 1.53 0.37 4.36
C TYR A 523 2.05 1.75 4.82
N PRO A 524 3.37 1.92 5.00
CA PRO A 524 3.94 3.19 5.46
C PRO A 524 3.65 4.35 4.51
N SER A 525 3.28 5.51 5.06
CA SER A 525 3.09 6.74 4.27
C SER A 525 4.40 7.21 3.64
N GLY A 526 4.28 7.94 2.52
CA GLY A 526 5.45 8.46 1.82
C GLY A 526 6.36 9.34 2.72
N GLU A 527 5.77 10.14 3.61
CA GLU A 527 6.54 10.97 4.56
C GLU A 527 7.24 10.13 5.63
N SER A 528 6.65 9.01 6.09
CA SER A 528 7.29 8.08 7.02
C SER A 528 8.46 7.33 6.38
N VAL A 529 8.33 6.91 5.13
CA VAL A 529 9.43 6.30 4.37
C VAL A 529 10.53 7.32 4.07
N LEU A 530 10.15 8.56 3.74
CA LEU A 530 11.10 9.64 3.49
C LEU A 530 11.95 9.94 4.73
N TYR A 531 11.39 9.82 5.94
CA TYR A 531 12.17 9.94 7.18
C TYR A 531 13.32 8.93 7.22
N ASP A 532 13.06 7.65 6.96
CA ASP A 532 14.09 6.61 6.91
C ASP A 532 15.12 6.87 5.78
N VAL A 533 14.67 7.32 4.62
CA VAL A 533 15.54 7.73 3.51
C VAL A 533 16.49 8.85 3.93
N LEU A 534 15.99 9.87 4.61
CA LEU A 534 16.79 11.01 5.07
C LEU A 534 17.84 10.61 6.12
N GLU A 535 17.49 9.78 7.09
CA GLU A 535 18.45 9.25 8.08
C GLU A 535 19.53 8.39 7.40
N ARG A 536 19.18 7.56 6.43
CA ARG A 536 20.14 6.76 5.64
C ARG A 536 21.05 7.65 4.80
N LEU A 537 20.52 8.66 4.12
CA LEU A 537 21.31 9.62 3.33
C LEU A 537 22.28 10.41 4.23
N PHE A 538 21.85 10.80 5.43
CA PHE A 538 22.72 11.42 6.41
C PHE A 538 23.89 10.48 6.79
N LEU A 539 23.62 9.23 7.10
CA LEU A 539 24.65 8.24 7.46
C LEU A 539 25.63 7.96 6.31
N ILE A 540 25.14 7.95 5.05
CA ILE A 540 25.98 7.71 3.87
C ILE A 540 26.87 8.92 3.58
N THR A 541 26.29 10.13 3.56
CA THR A 541 26.95 11.33 3.03
C THR A 541 27.60 12.22 4.11
N GLY A 542 27.09 12.16 5.33
CA GLY A 542 27.46 13.09 6.41
C GLY A 542 26.88 14.50 6.26
N ALA A 543 25.94 14.73 5.31
CA ALA A 543 25.35 16.04 5.08
C ALA A 543 24.23 16.33 6.08
N GLU A 544 24.43 17.30 6.97
CA GLU A 544 23.50 17.65 8.05
C GLU A 544 22.12 18.08 7.56
N GLU A 545 22.00 18.60 6.34
CA GLU A 545 20.70 19.00 5.77
C GLU A 545 19.67 17.86 5.76
N PHE A 546 20.10 16.60 5.58
CA PHE A 546 19.17 15.45 5.61
C PHE A 546 18.61 15.20 7.01
N ARG A 547 19.43 15.38 8.04
CA ARG A 547 18.97 15.30 9.43
C ARG A 547 18.02 16.44 9.77
N GLU A 548 18.29 17.66 9.32
CA GLU A 548 17.38 18.80 9.49
C GLU A 548 16.00 18.54 8.86
N PHE A 549 15.98 17.94 7.67
CA PHE A 549 14.71 17.54 7.02
C PHE A 549 13.98 16.41 7.76
N ALA A 550 14.71 15.41 8.26
CA ALA A 550 14.12 14.35 9.08
C ALA A 550 13.51 14.92 10.37
N ASP A 551 14.22 15.80 11.05
CA ASP A 551 13.71 16.50 12.24
C ASP A 551 12.51 17.39 11.90
N SER A 552 12.46 18.01 10.72
CA SER A 552 11.31 18.78 10.22
C SER A 552 10.06 17.89 10.06
N ILE A 553 10.19 16.67 9.53
CA ILE A 553 9.09 15.69 9.46
C ILE A 553 8.60 15.37 10.88
N PHE A 554 9.51 15.03 11.78
CA PHE A 554 9.16 14.71 13.16
C PHE A 554 8.39 15.84 13.85
N HIS A 555 8.88 17.09 13.74
CA HIS A 555 8.23 18.23 14.37
C HIS A 555 6.84 18.50 13.77
N SER A 556 6.70 18.43 12.45
CA SER A 556 5.41 18.67 11.79
C SER A 556 4.35 17.62 12.10
N ARG A 557 4.74 16.38 12.48
CA ARG A 557 3.83 15.27 12.84
C ARG A 557 3.61 15.11 14.35
N ARG A 558 4.28 15.93 15.17
CA ARG A 558 4.27 15.75 16.63
C ARG A 558 2.87 15.76 17.22
N ASN A 559 2.02 16.70 16.81
CA ASN A 559 0.64 16.79 17.31
C ASN A 559 -0.19 15.55 16.95
N GLU A 560 -0.02 15.04 15.73
CA GLU A 560 -0.69 13.84 15.26
C GLU A 560 -0.25 12.60 16.06
N MET A 561 1.05 12.43 16.29
CA MET A 561 1.59 11.35 17.12
C MET A 561 1.10 11.39 18.56
N LEU A 562 0.87 12.59 19.14
CA LEU A 562 0.33 12.75 20.48
C LEU A 562 -1.17 12.44 20.56
N ARG A 563 -1.95 12.70 19.49
CA ARG A 563 -3.40 12.43 19.47
C ARG A 563 -3.72 10.97 19.11
N ASN A 564 -3.08 10.49 18.07
CA ASN A 564 -3.28 9.15 17.52
C ASN A 564 -1.93 8.55 17.08
N PRO A 565 -1.17 7.99 18.02
CA PRO A 565 0.17 7.50 17.71
C PRO A 565 0.17 6.38 16.65
N LEU A 566 -0.93 5.63 16.48
CA LEU A 566 -1.00 4.57 15.46
C LEU A 566 -1.10 5.11 14.05
N SER A 567 -1.53 6.36 13.83
CA SER A 567 -1.50 6.99 12.50
C SER A 567 -0.08 7.17 11.95
N SER A 568 0.91 7.24 12.85
CA SER A 568 2.34 7.45 12.55
C SER A 568 3.22 6.28 13.02
N VAL A 569 2.67 5.06 13.06
CA VAL A 569 3.32 3.92 13.71
C VAL A 569 4.63 3.50 13.02
N TYR A 570 4.74 3.68 11.71
CA TYR A 570 5.98 3.38 11.00
C TYR A 570 7.06 4.43 11.29
N LEU A 571 6.71 5.70 11.33
CA LEU A 571 7.62 6.76 11.79
C LEU A 571 8.07 6.49 13.24
N LEU A 572 7.14 6.09 14.13
CA LEU A 572 7.51 5.70 15.49
C LEU A 572 8.45 4.49 15.53
N SER A 573 8.32 3.55 14.59
CA SER A 573 9.24 2.42 14.47
C SER A 573 10.68 2.86 14.16
N SER A 574 10.85 3.92 13.38
CA SER A 574 12.15 4.51 13.08
C SER A 574 12.71 5.26 14.29
N LEU A 575 11.87 6.04 14.95
CA LEU A 575 12.25 6.80 16.14
C LEU A 575 12.64 5.92 17.34
N VAL A 576 12.04 4.74 17.52
CA VAL A 576 12.38 3.82 18.64
C VAL A 576 13.81 3.29 18.53
N SER A 577 14.40 3.38 17.35
CA SER A 577 15.76 2.97 17.04
C SER A 577 16.74 4.13 16.90
N LYS A 578 16.26 5.37 16.95
CA LYS A 578 17.11 6.57 16.76
C LYS A 578 18.31 6.58 17.72
N GLY A 579 19.50 6.81 17.17
CA GLY A 579 20.77 6.79 17.90
C GLY A 579 21.37 5.40 18.12
N LYS A 580 20.79 4.35 17.50
CA LYS A 580 21.31 2.97 17.51
C LYS A 580 21.74 2.50 16.10
N GLU A 581 21.70 3.40 15.13
CA GLU A 581 22.08 3.11 13.77
C GLU A 581 23.58 2.84 13.67
N MET A 582 23.94 1.86 12.87
CA MET A 582 25.31 1.49 12.59
C MET A 582 25.58 1.53 11.09
N LYS A 583 26.59 2.31 10.68
CA LYS A 583 27.14 2.27 9.34
C LYS A 583 28.30 1.29 9.30
N ILE A 584 28.24 0.33 8.38
CA ILE A 584 29.30 -0.62 8.09
C ILE A 584 29.93 -0.26 6.75
N GLU A 585 31.14 0.29 6.77
CA GLU A 585 31.93 0.47 5.57
C GLU A 585 32.76 -0.80 5.33
N ILE A 586 32.67 -1.37 4.13
CA ILE A 586 33.26 -2.69 3.85
C ILE A 586 33.94 -2.74 2.48
N PRO A 587 35.07 -3.48 2.34
CA PRO A 587 35.61 -3.80 1.03
C PRO A 587 34.60 -4.56 0.16
N ASP A 588 34.48 -4.17 -1.11
CA ASP A 588 33.50 -4.75 -2.04
C ASP A 588 33.52 -6.27 -2.11
N LYS A 589 34.72 -6.88 -2.06
CA LYS A 589 34.92 -8.33 -2.08
C LYS A 589 34.28 -9.08 -0.91
N LEU A 590 34.08 -8.42 0.24
CA LEU A 590 33.51 -9.00 1.46
C LEU A 590 32.02 -8.68 1.65
N ARG A 591 31.48 -7.73 0.88
CA ARG A 591 30.11 -7.23 1.06
C ARG A 591 29.06 -8.32 0.91
N LYS A 592 29.14 -9.12 -0.16
CA LYS A 592 28.20 -10.22 -0.41
C LYS A 592 28.17 -11.21 0.74
N ASP A 593 29.33 -11.58 1.28
CA ASP A 593 29.43 -12.51 2.39
C ASP A 593 28.85 -11.90 3.68
N LEU A 594 29.16 -10.63 3.96
CA LEU A 594 28.58 -9.91 5.09
C LEU A 594 27.05 -9.87 4.99
N LEU A 595 26.51 -9.41 3.87
CA LEU A 595 25.07 -9.31 3.65
C LEU A 595 24.37 -10.67 3.78
N SER A 596 24.97 -11.72 3.25
CA SER A 596 24.43 -13.09 3.37
C SER A 596 24.38 -13.58 4.81
N GLU A 597 25.33 -13.21 5.64
CA GLU A 597 25.38 -13.60 7.06
C GLU A 597 24.45 -12.76 7.94
N ILE A 598 24.46 -11.42 7.80
CA ILE A 598 23.60 -10.56 8.60
C ILE A 598 22.13 -10.63 8.12
N GLY A 599 21.89 -10.90 6.84
CA GLY A 599 20.56 -11.00 6.25
C GLY A 599 19.69 -12.16 6.78
N ARG A 600 20.26 -13.07 7.57
CA ARG A 600 19.52 -14.14 8.28
C ARG A 600 19.16 -13.80 9.72
N ARG A 601 19.53 -12.62 10.18
CA ARG A 601 19.34 -12.16 11.56
C ARG A 601 18.55 -10.87 11.57
N TYR A 602 17.76 -10.68 12.59
CA TYR A 602 17.05 -9.43 12.77
C TYR A 602 17.96 -8.35 13.34
N ILE A 603 18.52 -7.53 12.46
CA ILE A 603 19.42 -6.41 12.78
C ILE A 603 18.91 -5.16 12.04
N PRO A 604 17.86 -4.50 12.55
CA PRO A 604 17.08 -3.53 11.79
C PRO A 604 17.79 -2.18 11.55
N ASN A 605 18.90 -1.90 12.22
CA ASN A 605 19.52 -0.57 12.22
C ASN A 605 20.92 -0.58 11.64
N VAL A 606 21.19 -1.43 10.66
CA VAL A 606 22.49 -1.56 10.01
C VAL A 606 22.40 -1.11 8.56
N LEU A 607 23.29 -0.19 8.19
CA LEU A 607 23.51 0.31 6.83
C LEU A 607 24.85 -0.20 6.33
N VAL A 608 24.89 -0.87 5.19
CA VAL A 608 26.12 -1.40 4.58
C VAL A 608 26.56 -0.53 3.41
N VAL A 609 27.73 0.09 3.52
CA VAL A 609 28.27 1.01 2.52
C VAL A 609 29.54 0.45 1.91
N PRO A 610 29.70 0.40 0.57
CA PRO A 610 30.93 -0.04 -0.09
C PRO A 610 32.04 1.00 -0.02
N GLY A 611 33.31 0.57 -0.23
CA GLY A 611 34.40 1.45 -0.60
C GLY A 611 35.48 1.71 0.47
N SER A 612 35.53 0.93 1.54
CA SER A 612 36.62 0.96 2.52
C SER A 612 37.69 -0.10 2.21
N GLU A 613 38.96 0.14 2.63
CA GLU A 613 40.01 -0.89 2.62
C GLU A 613 39.84 -1.91 3.76
N PHE A 614 39.13 -1.53 4.81
CA PHE A 614 38.90 -2.31 6.04
C PHE A 614 37.40 -2.37 6.33
N ILE A 615 36.99 -3.33 7.12
CA ILE A 615 35.64 -3.30 7.71
C ILE A 615 35.65 -2.29 8.84
N GLN A 616 34.83 -1.26 8.74
CA GLN A 616 34.65 -0.25 9.78
C GLN A 616 33.18 -0.23 10.20
N ILE A 617 32.93 -0.23 11.51
CA ILE A 617 31.57 -0.13 12.05
C ILE A 617 31.52 1.11 12.92
N CYS A 618 30.70 2.06 12.48
CA CYS A 618 30.62 3.38 13.09
C CYS A 618 29.16 3.69 13.46
N ASP A 619 28.96 4.35 14.60
CA ASP A 619 27.72 5.09 14.86
C ASP A 619 27.85 6.53 14.30
N ASP A 620 26.88 7.40 14.61
CA ASP A 620 26.91 8.81 14.19
C ASP A 620 28.05 9.63 14.83
N LYS A 621 28.71 9.10 15.88
CA LYS A 621 29.72 9.80 16.67
C LYS A 621 31.13 9.30 16.46
N SER A 622 31.31 7.99 16.26
CA SER A 622 32.62 7.36 16.20
C SER A 622 32.61 5.96 15.62
N CYS A 623 33.76 5.52 15.09
CA CYS A 623 33.97 4.15 14.69
C CYS A 623 34.32 3.27 15.90
N LYS A 624 33.53 2.24 16.10
CA LYS A 624 33.63 1.30 17.24
C LYS A 624 34.42 0.05 16.91
N PHE A 625 34.50 -0.30 15.64
CA PHE A 625 35.25 -1.45 15.16
C PHE A 625 36.02 -1.08 13.89
N LYS A 626 37.25 -1.61 13.77
CA LYS A 626 38.05 -1.53 12.55
C LYS A 626 38.89 -2.81 12.45
N GLY A 627 38.77 -3.56 11.37
CA GLY A 627 39.48 -4.83 11.17
C GLY A 627 39.31 -5.37 9.75
N ASN A 628 39.90 -6.53 9.50
CA ASN A 628 39.81 -7.25 8.22
C ASN A 628 39.08 -8.61 8.35
N ASP A 629 38.84 -9.05 9.58
CA ASP A 629 38.19 -10.33 9.84
C ASP A 629 36.67 -10.15 9.83
N LEU A 630 36.03 -10.80 8.85
CA LEU A 630 34.58 -10.74 8.68
C LEU A 630 33.84 -11.36 9.87
N LYS A 631 34.39 -12.42 10.46
CA LYS A 631 33.76 -13.12 11.59
C LYS A 631 33.78 -12.23 12.84
N GLU A 632 34.91 -11.57 13.12
CA GLU A 632 35.00 -10.62 14.23
C GLU A 632 34.03 -9.46 14.07
N ALA A 633 33.88 -8.93 12.84
CA ALA A 633 32.92 -7.88 12.53
C ALA A 633 31.47 -8.34 12.76
N ILE A 634 31.08 -9.55 12.29
CA ILE A 634 29.77 -10.13 12.50
C ILE A 634 29.50 -10.36 14.00
N ASP A 635 30.47 -10.88 14.74
CA ASP A 635 30.37 -11.06 16.19
C ASP A 635 30.18 -9.71 16.91
N PHE A 636 30.86 -8.66 16.46
CA PHE A 636 30.69 -7.31 17.02
C PHE A 636 29.27 -6.79 16.79
N ILE A 637 28.77 -6.86 15.55
CA ILE A 637 27.41 -6.41 15.17
C ILE A 637 26.36 -7.15 16.00
N THR A 638 26.50 -8.47 16.16
CA THR A 638 25.50 -9.31 16.83
C THR A 638 25.52 -9.21 18.35
N LYS A 639 26.66 -8.83 18.97
CA LYS A 639 26.74 -8.60 20.42
C LYS A 639 26.34 -7.17 20.83
N GLY A 640 26.48 -6.22 19.93
CA GLY A 640 26.09 -4.81 20.15
C GLY A 640 24.60 -4.58 20.02
N ASN A 641 23.92 -5.40 19.26
CA ASN A 641 22.48 -5.43 19.05
C ASN A 641 21.82 -6.50 19.96
#